data_e9cd3da12de8cfb016d5ad3a59f3bf04
#
_entry.id   e9cd3da12de8cfb016d5ad3a59f3bf04
#
_cell.length_a   1.000
_cell.length_b   1.000
_cell.length_c   1.000
_cell.angle_alpha   90.00
_cell.angle_beta   90.00
_cell.angle_gamma   90.00
#
_symmetry.space_group_name_H-M   'P 1'
#
loop_
_entity.id
_entity.type
_entity.pdbx_description
1 polymer ?
#
loop_
_entity_poly.entity_id
_entity_poly.type
_entity_poly.pdbx_seq_one_letter_code
_entity_poly.pdbx_strand_id
1 'polypeptide(L)'
;MRKILILTILLVLGSTMIYSLSKPFIKEYYQPKSIIVAFTKDSVGNKEGVVEFSKQNDVVKTNISGFNTLSEKFRFVDLVQMIDFVTNLDWHKDDVYVQNIYRVVLQDNSNIEQALLALMQEEYILFAEYESINRLLYTPNDPDLHMQWHHETISSLKAWDYVKGSKEVIIAITDTGTKWNHPDLADNIWINEAELLGVTIDWNAGKILGGNGKDDSGNGKIDDVIGWDFVDNDNNPYQNYEGNEHGTHVAGCAGAVGDNGIGVAGTALNVSLMICKGSPSNAPSDGVQYAYQQIQYAAQSRADIINCSWIGQGDGHYAKSVIDHATSLGSLVIGGAGNGNVLHLPNNAWYPADAENCIGVAATGSQDLKASFSDYGEAVDISAPGVNIRSTVLNDLYKSSQGTSMASPIVAGVAALIKTLHPHLKPTEIKQRLMFTADYIDDLNNEEYAGLLGFGRVNAFKATMYDLIPDISIFSHAIYEAEGDGDDVPNPGEKISLEVNLYNEIDWLTARYVTATLSTEVEGVEILVDTINYPVIGGGTIAFNRENTFIFKTDPKISNLKIPFTFTVYANPDNKIPYEKSFEIEVELSLQHAGWPLTIQGTSSSPAVITDIDRDGVKDIVFGDPQGNIHALHADLTYLEGFPVNVGNNINTALAIGDLTRDGKKEIVACTQNGIISCVNHKGEILFQYDTGGQIRANPMIIDVDNDGRFEIVALTFNNQQLIVLNRDGTDYPNFPVSTQGAVMSSPASADLDGDGYKEIIYTTSPG
;
A
#
# COMPACT_ATOMS: atom_id res chain seq x y z
N MET A 1 0.11 -10.41 -36.06
CA MET A 1 1.17 -11.23 -35.42
C MET A 1 2.25 -10.43 -34.69
N ARG A 2 2.69 -9.24 -35.13
CA ARG A 2 3.68 -8.42 -34.40
C ARG A 2 3.15 -7.80 -33.08
N LYS A 3 1.88 -7.48 -32.94
CA LYS A 3 1.29 -6.94 -31.70
C LYS A 3 1.11 -7.97 -30.59
N ILE A 4 0.91 -9.25 -30.93
CA ILE A 4 0.77 -10.34 -29.94
C ILE A 4 2.15 -10.75 -29.40
N LEU A 5 3.21 -10.63 -30.20
CA LEU A 5 4.58 -10.96 -29.75
C LEU A 5 5.15 -9.90 -28.76
N ILE A 6 4.76 -8.63 -28.92
CA ILE A 6 5.16 -7.56 -28.00
C ILE A 6 4.45 -7.71 -26.64
N LEU A 7 3.19 -8.15 -26.62
CA LEU A 7 2.46 -8.38 -25.36
C LEU A 7 3.00 -9.60 -24.58
N THR A 8 3.49 -10.63 -25.28
CA THR A 8 4.08 -11.81 -24.64
C THR A 8 5.49 -11.52 -24.13
N ILE A 9 6.26 -10.66 -24.78
CA ILE A 9 7.58 -10.21 -24.32
C ILE A 9 7.45 -9.25 -23.13
N LEU A 10 6.44 -8.39 -23.10
CA LEU A 10 6.13 -7.53 -21.93
C LEU A 10 5.69 -8.36 -20.72
N LEU A 11 4.99 -9.49 -20.89
CA LEU A 11 4.62 -10.40 -19.81
C LEU A 11 5.81 -11.19 -19.26
N VAL A 12 6.81 -11.52 -20.08
CA VAL A 12 8.02 -12.22 -19.64
C VAL A 12 9.03 -11.25 -19.03
N LEU A 13 9.15 -10.02 -19.55
CA LEU A 13 9.97 -8.97 -18.95
C LEU A 13 9.33 -8.42 -17.66
N GLY A 14 8.00 -8.35 -17.57
CA GLY A 14 7.27 -8.04 -16.35
C GLY A 14 7.52 -9.05 -15.24
N SER A 15 7.61 -10.35 -15.54
CA SER A 15 7.88 -11.38 -14.54
C SER A 15 9.34 -11.38 -14.03
N THR A 16 10.31 -10.99 -14.84
CA THR A 16 11.72 -10.82 -14.40
C THR A 16 11.94 -9.50 -13.64
N MET A 17 11.22 -8.42 -13.97
CA MET A 17 11.22 -7.20 -13.17
C MET A 17 10.56 -7.38 -11.80
N ILE A 18 9.46 -8.13 -11.70
CA ILE A 18 8.81 -8.47 -10.44
C ILE A 18 9.72 -9.30 -9.53
N TYR A 19 10.65 -10.10 -10.08
CA TYR A 19 11.60 -10.87 -9.29
C TYR A 19 12.68 -10.01 -8.59
N SER A 20 13.02 -8.83 -9.11
CA SER A 20 13.97 -7.93 -8.46
C SER A 20 13.33 -7.11 -7.32
N LEU A 21 12.02 -6.86 -7.40
CA LEU A 21 11.23 -6.18 -6.35
C LEU A 21 10.78 -7.12 -5.22
N SER A 22 10.88 -8.45 -5.39
CA SER A 22 10.51 -9.42 -4.36
C SER A 22 11.53 -9.54 -3.21
N LYS A 23 12.64 -8.77 -3.26
CA LYS A 23 13.55 -8.66 -2.11
C LYS A 23 13.05 -7.57 -1.18
N PRO A 24 12.94 -7.86 0.13
CA PRO A 24 12.53 -6.84 1.09
C PRO A 24 13.49 -5.64 1.04
N PHE A 25 12.91 -4.44 0.97
CA PHE A 25 13.68 -3.20 1.10
C PHE A 25 14.06 -3.00 2.55
N ILE A 26 15.25 -3.42 2.89
CA ILE A 26 15.81 -3.16 4.20
C ILE A 26 16.70 -1.93 4.02
N LYS A 27 16.25 -0.78 4.55
CA LYS A 27 16.96 0.51 4.41
C LYS A 27 18.46 0.43 4.64
N GLU A 28 18.89 -0.50 5.49
CA GLU A 28 20.30 -0.73 5.81
C GLU A 28 21.09 -1.49 4.74
N TYR A 29 20.40 -2.13 3.78
CA TYR A 29 21.05 -2.86 2.67
C TYR A 29 21.27 -2.00 1.45
N TYR A 30 20.62 -0.85 1.37
CA TYR A 30 20.66 -0.01 0.19
C TYR A 30 21.20 1.38 0.52
N GLN A 31 21.88 1.96 -0.46
CA GLN A 31 22.35 3.34 -0.34
C GLN A 31 21.15 4.26 -0.18
N PRO A 32 21.08 5.06 0.90
CA PRO A 32 20.03 6.05 1.03
C PRO A 32 20.13 7.05 -0.12
N LYS A 33 19.00 7.39 -0.73
CA LYS A 33 18.91 8.38 -1.82
C LYS A 33 19.47 7.94 -3.18
N SER A 34 19.75 6.66 -3.40
CA SER A 34 20.33 6.17 -4.65
C SER A 34 19.49 5.09 -5.30
N ILE A 35 19.20 5.25 -6.60
CA ILE A 35 18.54 4.28 -7.47
C ILE A 35 19.46 3.97 -8.64
N ILE A 36 19.64 2.70 -8.97
CA ILE A 36 20.31 2.28 -10.19
C ILE A 36 19.28 2.16 -11.29
N VAL A 37 19.53 2.75 -12.45
CA VAL A 37 18.66 2.68 -13.62
C VAL A 37 19.43 2.27 -14.85
N ALA A 38 18.81 1.48 -15.71
CA ALA A 38 19.32 1.22 -17.06
C ALA A 38 18.38 1.83 -18.08
N PHE A 39 18.90 2.66 -18.97
CA PHE A 39 18.14 3.25 -20.06
C PHE A 39 18.12 2.32 -21.27
N THR A 40 17.00 2.28 -22.00
CA THR A 40 16.89 1.55 -23.28
C THR A 40 17.78 2.21 -24.33
N LYS A 41 18.35 1.42 -25.24
CA LYS A 41 19.21 1.92 -26.32
C LYS A 41 18.51 2.97 -27.19
N ASP A 42 17.24 2.76 -27.48
CA ASP A 42 16.48 3.62 -28.37
C ASP A 42 16.17 4.99 -27.75
N SER A 43 16.12 5.08 -26.44
CA SER A 43 15.83 6.32 -25.71
C SER A 43 17.01 7.29 -25.65
N VAL A 44 18.23 6.78 -25.79
CA VAL A 44 19.46 7.56 -25.63
C VAL A 44 19.81 8.41 -26.86
N GLY A 45 19.36 8.01 -28.07
CA GLY A 45 19.26 8.86 -29.27
C GLY A 45 20.57 9.39 -29.90
N ASN A 46 21.73 9.11 -29.33
CA ASN A 46 23.02 9.58 -29.86
C ASN A 46 23.89 8.40 -30.35
N LYS A 47 24.91 8.71 -31.17
CA LYS A 47 25.81 7.70 -31.77
C LYS A 47 26.67 6.96 -30.74
N GLU A 48 26.84 7.55 -29.56
CA GLU A 48 27.68 7.02 -28.48
C GLU A 48 26.89 6.15 -27.49
N GLY A 49 25.55 6.17 -27.57
CA GLY A 49 24.68 5.39 -26.71
C GLY A 49 24.72 5.76 -25.23
N VAL A 50 25.10 7.01 -24.90
CA VAL A 50 25.24 7.52 -23.52
C VAL A 50 24.26 8.63 -23.28
N VAL A 51 23.62 8.69 -22.10
CA VAL A 51 22.69 9.75 -21.73
C VAL A 51 23.46 11.05 -21.52
N GLU A 52 23.13 12.08 -22.29
CA GLU A 52 23.66 13.43 -22.08
C GLU A 52 22.85 14.11 -20.97
N PHE A 53 23.54 14.65 -19.97
CA PHE A 53 22.88 15.35 -18.86
C PHE A 53 23.61 16.61 -18.41
N SER A 54 22.87 17.49 -17.76
CA SER A 54 23.36 18.72 -17.14
C SER A 54 22.57 18.99 -15.85
N LYS A 55 23.05 19.91 -15.01
CA LYS A 55 22.31 20.35 -13.82
C LYS A 55 21.71 21.72 -14.05
N GLN A 56 20.41 21.88 -13.83
CA GLN A 56 19.67 23.12 -13.91
C GLN A 56 18.79 23.28 -12.67
N ASN A 57 18.93 24.38 -11.94
CA ASN A 57 18.22 24.63 -10.66
C ASN A 57 18.37 23.48 -9.64
N ASP A 58 19.59 22.93 -9.51
CA ASP A 58 19.94 21.82 -8.63
C ASP A 58 19.22 20.49 -8.93
N VAL A 59 18.66 20.33 -10.12
CA VAL A 59 18.12 19.05 -10.60
C VAL A 59 18.78 18.64 -11.92
N VAL A 60 18.82 17.33 -12.15
CA VAL A 60 19.36 16.74 -13.38
C VAL A 60 18.40 16.96 -14.54
N LYS A 61 18.95 17.37 -15.67
CA LYS A 61 18.28 17.47 -16.97
C LYS A 61 19.03 16.65 -18.00
N THR A 62 18.29 15.88 -18.76
CA THR A 62 18.79 14.99 -19.82
C THR A 62 18.15 15.33 -21.17
N ASN A 63 18.59 14.64 -22.21
CA ASN A 63 17.91 14.64 -23.51
C ASN A 63 16.60 13.84 -23.53
N ILE A 64 16.21 13.20 -22.42
CA ILE A 64 14.97 12.41 -22.26
C ILE A 64 13.92 13.24 -21.50
N SER A 65 12.87 13.72 -22.19
CA SER A 65 11.89 14.65 -21.61
C SER A 65 11.09 14.05 -20.46
N GLY A 66 10.70 12.77 -20.55
CA GLY A 66 10.01 12.04 -19.48
C GLY A 66 10.85 11.96 -18.20
N PHE A 67 12.14 11.61 -18.32
CA PHE A 67 13.06 11.61 -17.19
C PHE A 67 13.19 12.99 -16.54
N ASN A 68 13.18 14.04 -17.32
CA ASN A 68 13.25 15.42 -16.79
C ASN A 68 12.04 15.78 -15.92
N THR A 69 10.86 15.26 -16.27
CA THR A 69 9.64 15.43 -15.47
C THR A 69 9.77 14.73 -14.12
N LEU A 70 10.24 13.48 -14.10
CA LEU A 70 10.51 12.75 -12.85
C LEU A 70 11.62 13.39 -12.03
N SER A 71 12.68 13.87 -12.69
CA SER A 71 13.80 14.58 -12.05
C SER A 71 13.35 15.84 -11.30
N GLU A 72 12.43 16.60 -11.86
CA GLU A 72 11.81 17.74 -11.16
C GLU A 72 10.91 17.32 -10.01
N LYS A 73 10.05 16.32 -10.24
CA LYS A 73 9.07 15.82 -9.26
C LYS A 73 9.76 15.24 -8.02
N PHE A 74 10.79 14.43 -8.21
CA PHE A 74 11.47 13.68 -7.14
C PHE A 74 12.83 14.31 -6.73
N ARG A 75 13.20 15.43 -7.30
CA ARG A 75 14.45 16.16 -7.00
C ARG A 75 15.69 15.29 -7.20
N PHE A 76 15.87 14.77 -8.41
CA PHE A 76 17.12 14.09 -8.78
C PHE A 76 18.25 15.13 -8.87
N VAL A 77 19.20 15.03 -7.95
CA VAL A 77 20.29 16.01 -7.82
C VAL A 77 21.59 15.58 -8.49
N ASP A 78 21.71 14.30 -8.83
CA ASP A 78 22.83 13.76 -9.61
C ASP A 78 22.44 12.57 -10.47
N LEU A 79 23.19 12.39 -11.56
CA LEU A 79 23.14 11.22 -12.44
C LEU A 79 24.58 10.81 -12.74
N VAL A 80 24.97 9.63 -12.30
CA VAL A 80 26.35 9.15 -12.41
C VAL A 80 26.37 7.87 -13.23
N GLN A 81 27.10 7.88 -14.34
CA GLN A 81 27.31 6.67 -15.12
C GLN A 81 28.10 5.65 -14.27
N MET A 82 27.58 4.42 -14.13
CA MET A 82 28.17 3.42 -13.24
C MET A 82 29.43 2.77 -13.83
N ILE A 83 29.49 2.65 -15.15
CA ILE A 83 30.61 2.04 -15.87
C ILE A 83 31.02 2.97 -17.02
N ASP A 84 32.11 3.68 -16.86
CA ASP A 84 32.63 4.70 -17.78
C ASP A 84 33.86 4.25 -18.60
N PHE A 85 34.35 3.03 -18.35
CA PHE A 85 35.60 2.53 -18.93
C PHE A 85 35.44 1.32 -19.87
N VAL A 86 34.25 1.13 -20.45
CA VAL A 86 33.96 0.02 -21.37
C VAL A 86 34.65 0.29 -22.70
N THR A 87 35.63 -0.56 -23.06
CA THR A 87 36.37 -0.47 -24.32
C THR A 87 35.60 -1.06 -25.51
N ASN A 88 34.59 -1.89 -25.27
CA ASN A 88 33.68 -2.42 -26.29
C ASN A 88 32.24 -1.96 -26.01
N LEU A 89 31.84 -0.88 -26.63
CA LEU A 89 30.54 -0.25 -26.48
C LEU A 89 29.37 -1.10 -26.98
N ASP A 90 29.67 -2.16 -27.76
CA ASP A 90 28.62 -3.06 -28.28
C ASP A 90 28.36 -4.27 -27.36
N TRP A 91 29.01 -4.34 -26.20
CA TRP A 91 28.76 -5.42 -25.26
C TRP A 91 27.42 -5.26 -24.59
N HIS A 92 26.56 -6.23 -24.79
CA HIS A 92 25.23 -6.29 -24.16
C HIS A 92 24.81 -7.75 -23.93
N LYS A 93 23.89 -7.93 -23.01
CA LYS A 93 23.18 -9.18 -22.77
C LYS A 93 21.74 -8.84 -22.43
N ASP A 94 20.81 -9.53 -23.06
CA ASP A 94 19.36 -9.34 -22.83
C ASP A 94 18.94 -7.86 -22.97
N ASP A 95 19.46 -7.16 -23.99
CA ASP A 95 19.25 -5.72 -24.28
C ASP A 95 19.81 -4.73 -23.22
N VAL A 96 20.53 -5.21 -22.20
CA VAL A 96 21.22 -4.38 -21.22
C VAL A 96 22.58 -3.95 -21.76
N TYR A 97 22.76 -2.66 -21.99
CA TYR A 97 24.04 -2.03 -22.34
C TYR A 97 24.65 -1.45 -21.06
N VAL A 98 25.78 -1.97 -20.63
CA VAL A 98 26.40 -1.58 -19.34
C VAL A 98 26.74 -0.10 -19.26
N GLN A 99 27.04 0.55 -20.39
CA GLN A 99 27.26 2.00 -20.46
C GLN A 99 25.98 2.83 -20.25
N ASN A 100 24.79 2.21 -20.32
CA ASN A 100 23.51 2.85 -20.08
C ASN A 100 23.00 2.65 -18.66
N ILE A 101 23.84 2.14 -17.76
CA ILE A 101 23.53 1.99 -16.34
C ILE A 101 24.03 3.20 -15.58
N TYR A 102 23.11 3.86 -14.88
CA TYR A 102 23.36 5.08 -14.13
C TYR A 102 22.86 4.97 -12.70
N ARG A 103 23.55 5.67 -11.80
CA ARG A 103 23.05 5.97 -10.46
C ARG A 103 22.30 7.30 -10.50
N VAL A 104 21.04 7.29 -10.12
CA VAL A 104 20.21 8.48 -9.87
C VAL A 104 20.30 8.80 -8.40
N VAL A 105 20.70 10.02 -8.03
CA VAL A 105 20.77 10.47 -6.65
C VAL A 105 19.64 11.44 -6.36
N LEU A 106 18.88 11.21 -5.29
CA LEU A 106 17.80 12.06 -4.83
C LEU A 106 18.29 13.05 -3.76
N GLN A 107 17.65 14.20 -3.69
CA GLN A 107 17.94 15.19 -2.64
C GLN A 107 17.50 14.69 -1.26
N ASP A 108 16.36 14.01 -1.21
CA ASP A 108 15.77 13.43 0.00
C ASP A 108 15.42 11.97 -0.26
N ASN A 109 15.62 11.12 0.74
CA ASN A 109 15.30 9.69 0.66
C ASN A 109 13.81 9.38 0.95
N SER A 110 13.02 10.33 1.44
CA SER A 110 11.59 10.15 1.73
C SER A 110 10.76 9.78 0.50
N ASN A 111 11.25 10.11 -0.70
CA ASN A 111 10.55 9.86 -1.97
C ASN A 111 11.19 8.74 -2.80
N ILE A 112 12.19 8.00 -2.26
CA ILE A 112 12.97 7.07 -3.08
C ILE A 112 12.12 5.92 -3.64
N GLU A 113 11.18 5.40 -2.87
CA GLU A 113 10.29 4.31 -3.28
C GLU A 113 9.35 4.76 -4.41
N GLN A 114 8.72 5.92 -4.24
CA GLN A 114 7.87 6.50 -5.27
C GLN A 114 8.65 6.87 -6.54
N ALA A 115 9.89 7.32 -6.39
CA ALA A 115 10.77 7.61 -7.52
C ALA A 115 11.15 6.33 -8.26
N LEU A 116 11.48 5.25 -7.55
CA LEU A 116 11.77 3.93 -8.13
C LEU A 116 10.58 3.41 -8.93
N LEU A 117 9.39 3.39 -8.32
CA LEU A 117 8.16 2.93 -8.98
C LEU A 117 7.83 3.76 -10.23
N ALA A 118 8.00 5.08 -10.16
CA ALA A 118 7.75 5.96 -11.30
C ALA A 118 8.76 5.72 -12.44
N LEU A 119 10.04 5.50 -12.12
CA LEU A 119 11.06 5.17 -13.12
C LEU A 119 10.77 3.84 -13.81
N MET A 120 10.31 2.83 -13.08
CA MET A 120 9.99 1.51 -13.64
C MET A 120 8.78 1.52 -14.58
N GLN A 121 7.93 2.52 -14.54
CA GLN A 121 6.76 2.67 -15.42
C GLN A 121 7.11 3.30 -16.78
N GLU A 122 8.30 3.83 -16.94
CA GLU A 122 8.71 4.57 -18.12
C GLU A 122 9.27 3.66 -19.22
N GLU A 123 8.77 3.78 -20.44
CA GLU A 123 9.19 2.96 -21.58
C GLU A 123 10.68 3.09 -21.93
N TYR A 124 11.31 4.21 -21.54
CA TYR A 124 12.73 4.48 -21.77
C TYR A 124 13.63 3.90 -20.67
N ILE A 125 13.09 3.30 -19.62
CA ILE A 125 13.80 2.60 -18.56
C ILE A 125 13.69 1.10 -18.79
N LEU A 126 14.82 0.43 -18.90
CA LEU A 126 14.89 -1.03 -19.03
C LEU A 126 14.69 -1.72 -17.67
N PHE A 127 15.36 -1.21 -16.64
CA PHE A 127 15.12 -1.57 -15.25
C PHE A 127 15.49 -0.39 -14.32
N ALA A 128 14.90 -0.38 -13.15
CA ALA A 128 15.32 0.45 -12.02
C ALA A 128 15.33 -0.40 -10.75
N GLU A 129 16.35 -0.21 -9.90
CA GLU A 129 16.51 -0.93 -8.65
C GLU A 129 17.22 -0.07 -7.60
N TYR A 130 17.10 -0.45 -6.33
CA TYR A 130 17.87 0.20 -5.27
C TYR A 130 19.37 -0.14 -5.41
N GLU A 131 20.24 0.83 -5.16
CA GLU A 131 21.67 0.57 -5.08
C GLU A 131 22.02 -0.21 -3.82
N SER A 132 22.46 -1.46 -3.96
CA SER A 132 22.83 -2.32 -2.85
C SER A 132 24.12 -1.90 -2.15
N ILE A 133 24.15 -2.05 -0.82
CA ILE A 133 25.39 -1.94 -0.04
C ILE A 133 25.99 -3.34 0.10
N ASN A 134 27.16 -3.57 -0.50
CA ASN A 134 27.86 -4.83 -0.38
C ASN A 134 28.61 -4.86 0.96
N ARG A 135 28.24 -5.78 1.86
CA ARG A 135 28.85 -5.98 3.17
C ARG A 135 29.61 -7.29 3.23
N LEU A 136 30.64 -7.34 4.07
CA LEU A 136 31.27 -8.61 4.44
C LEU A 136 30.33 -9.35 5.39
N LEU A 137 30.10 -10.64 5.15
CA LEU A 137 29.27 -11.50 6.00
C LEU A 137 29.95 -11.68 7.36
N TYR A 138 29.17 -11.54 8.45
CA TYR A 138 29.65 -11.78 9.81
C TYR A 138 29.59 -13.28 10.14
N THR A 139 30.67 -13.79 10.74
CA THR A 139 30.69 -15.14 11.29
C THR A 139 31.38 -15.08 12.65
N PRO A 140 30.73 -15.52 13.73
CA PRO A 140 31.37 -15.60 15.05
C PRO A 140 32.61 -16.46 15.04
N ASN A 141 33.56 -16.15 15.92
CA ASN A 141 34.84 -16.86 16.01
C ASN A 141 34.85 -18.08 16.95
N ASP A 142 33.66 -18.53 17.35
CA ASP A 142 33.44 -19.63 18.31
C ASP A 142 33.85 -20.96 17.68
N PRO A 143 34.76 -21.73 18.31
CA PRO A 143 35.38 -22.91 17.67
C PRO A 143 34.42 -24.02 17.30
N ASP A 144 33.34 -24.24 18.07
CA ASP A 144 32.34 -25.28 17.86
C ASP A 144 31.17 -24.83 16.96
N LEU A 145 31.20 -23.60 16.42
CA LEU A 145 30.15 -23.10 15.52
C LEU A 145 29.89 -24.04 14.33
N HIS A 146 30.93 -24.63 13.78
CA HIS A 146 30.87 -25.60 12.68
C HIS A 146 30.12 -26.89 13.04
N MET A 147 29.91 -27.19 14.30
CA MET A 147 29.13 -28.31 14.83
C MET A 147 27.68 -27.94 15.11
N GLN A 148 27.34 -26.66 15.00
CA GLN A 148 26.03 -26.09 15.25
C GLN A 148 25.24 -25.90 13.95
N TRP A 149 24.92 -27.00 13.26
CA TRP A 149 24.22 -27.02 11.97
C TRP A 149 22.94 -26.18 11.96
N HIS A 150 22.29 -26.03 13.12
CA HIS A 150 21.01 -25.34 13.25
C HIS A 150 21.11 -23.84 12.91
N HIS A 151 22.24 -23.20 13.13
CA HIS A 151 22.42 -21.77 12.81
C HIS A 151 22.37 -21.51 11.29
N GLU A 152 22.89 -22.41 10.47
CA GLU A 152 22.76 -22.31 9.02
C GLU A 152 21.31 -22.52 8.60
N THR A 153 20.66 -23.57 9.15
CA THR A 153 19.30 -23.95 8.81
C THR A 153 18.29 -22.85 9.14
N ILE A 154 18.35 -22.26 10.34
CA ILE A 154 17.44 -21.15 10.73
C ILE A 154 17.91 -19.79 10.22
N SER A 155 18.97 -19.71 9.43
CA SER A 155 19.54 -18.47 8.89
C SER A 155 20.04 -17.48 9.97
N SER A 156 20.55 -17.97 11.11
CA SER A 156 21.13 -17.12 12.17
C SER A 156 22.31 -16.32 11.65
N LEU A 157 23.21 -16.93 10.84
CA LEU A 157 24.37 -16.25 10.29
C LEU A 157 24.00 -15.00 9.50
N LYS A 158 22.89 -15.06 8.74
CA LYS A 158 22.38 -13.91 8.01
C LYS A 158 21.73 -12.87 8.95
N ALA A 159 21.02 -13.31 10.00
CA ALA A 159 20.42 -12.43 10.98
C ALA A 159 21.50 -11.65 11.76
N TRP A 160 22.62 -12.32 12.10
CA TRP A 160 23.70 -11.71 12.85
C TRP A 160 24.51 -10.64 12.10
N ASP A 161 24.36 -10.54 10.78
CA ASP A 161 24.86 -9.39 10.02
C ASP A 161 24.15 -8.07 10.44
N TYR A 162 22.97 -8.16 11.05
CA TYR A 162 22.11 -7.01 11.39
C TYR A 162 21.88 -6.88 12.89
N VAL A 163 21.65 -7.98 13.59
CA VAL A 163 21.31 -8.00 15.01
C VAL A 163 21.95 -9.19 15.70
N LYS A 164 22.61 -8.95 16.83
CA LYS A 164 23.26 -9.97 17.64
C LYS A 164 22.59 -10.17 18.99
N GLY A 165 21.55 -9.38 19.28
CA GLY A 165 20.89 -9.28 20.57
C GLY A 165 21.31 -8.05 21.35
N SER A 166 20.73 -7.84 22.54
CA SER A 166 21.02 -6.75 23.47
C SER A 166 20.98 -7.24 24.90
N LYS A 167 21.85 -6.71 25.75
CA LYS A 167 21.81 -6.92 27.21
C LYS A 167 20.53 -6.37 27.87
N GLU A 168 19.82 -5.48 27.20
CA GLU A 168 18.54 -4.98 27.66
C GLU A 168 17.41 -6.00 27.52
N VAL A 169 17.59 -7.03 26.65
CA VAL A 169 16.62 -8.10 26.43
C VAL A 169 16.91 -9.26 27.36
N ILE A 170 15.92 -9.63 28.17
CA ILE A 170 16.04 -10.66 29.20
C ILE A 170 15.33 -11.93 28.77
N ILE A 171 16.08 -13.04 28.68
CA ILE A 171 15.53 -14.39 28.50
C ILE A 171 15.60 -15.11 29.84
N ALA A 172 14.46 -15.44 30.43
CA ALA A 172 14.41 -16.29 31.61
C ALA A 172 14.45 -17.77 31.23
N ILE A 173 15.36 -18.51 31.83
CA ILE A 173 15.51 -19.96 31.70
C ILE A 173 14.86 -20.62 32.91
N THR A 174 13.61 -21.11 32.75
CA THR A 174 12.88 -21.82 33.79
C THR A 174 13.13 -23.31 33.66
N ASP A 175 14.13 -23.83 34.39
CA ASP A 175 14.66 -25.18 34.15
C ASP A 175 15.25 -25.80 35.42
N THR A 176 16.18 -26.74 35.28
CA THR A 176 16.89 -27.44 36.40
C THR A 176 17.93 -26.57 37.10
N GLY A 177 18.05 -25.29 36.74
CA GLY A 177 19.16 -24.42 37.14
C GLY A 177 20.30 -24.48 36.11
N THR A 178 21.25 -23.59 36.24
CA THR A 178 22.33 -23.37 35.26
C THR A 178 23.67 -23.25 35.96
N LYS A 179 24.72 -23.81 35.37
CA LYS A 179 26.09 -23.45 35.70
C LYS A 179 26.39 -22.05 35.16
N TRP A 180 25.84 -21.05 35.83
CA TRP A 180 25.81 -19.66 35.34
C TRP A 180 27.22 -19.02 35.25
N ASN A 181 28.22 -19.58 35.92
CA ASN A 181 29.63 -19.19 35.77
C ASN A 181 30.37 -19.96 34.67
N HIS A 182 29.65 -20.71 33.78
CA HIS A 182 30.25 -21.32 32.60
C HIS A 182 30.91 -20.23 31.74
N PRO A 183 32.18 -20.40 31.29
CA PRO A 183 32.90 -19.35 30.55
C PRO A 183 32.14 -18.81 29.34
N ASP A 184 31.31 -19.65 28.73
CA ASP A 184 30.52 -19.33 27.53
C ASP A 184 29.10 -18.81 27.84
N LEU A 185 28.77 -18.60 29.15
CA LEU A 185 27.49 -18.05 29.57
C LEU A 185 27.66 -16.80 30.45
N ALA A 186 28.78 -16.71 31.20
CA ALA A 186 28.97 -15.76 32.29
C ALA A 186 28.69 -14.30 31.88
N ASP A 187 29.19 -13.89 30.72
CA ASP A 187 28.99 -12.52 30.25
C ASP A 187 27.55 -12.24 29.80
N ASN A 188 26.72 -13.28 29.59
CA ASN A 188 25.31 -13.14 29.23
C ASN A 188 24.36 -13.37 30.41
N ILE A 189 24.89 -13.60 31.61
CA ILE A 189 24.02 -13.74 32.81
C ILE A 189 23.40 -12.39 33.19
N TRP A 190 22.10 -12.42 33.43
CA TRP A 190 21.35 -11.27 33.94
C TRP A 190 21.78 -10.89 35.34
N ILE A 191 21.87 -9.59 35.57
CA ILE A 191 22.16 -9.04 36.92
C ILE A 191 21.00 -8.14 37.34
N ASN A 192 20.37 -8.49 38.47
CA ASN A 192 19.40 -7.61 39.12
C ASN A 192 20.12 -6.49 39.85
N GLU A 193 20.30 -5.36 39.21
CA GLU A 193 21.04 -4.22 39.76
C GLU A 193 20.43 -3.68 41.06
N ALA A 194 19.11 -3.82 41.25
CA ALA A 194 18.42 -3.38 42.44
C ALA A 194 18.85 -4.18 43.69
N GLU A 195 19.23 -5.46 43.50
CA GLU A 195 19.57 -6.40 44.56
C GLU A 195 21.09 -6.47 44.88
N LEU A 196 21.91 -5.64 44.23
CA LEU A 196 23.37 -5.67 44.40
C LEU A 196 23.88 -5.14 45.75
N LEU A 197 23.04 -4.51 46.56
CA LEU A 197 23.47 -3.87 47.79
C LEU A 197 23.98 -4.88 48.84
N GLY A 198 25.29 -4.90 49.07
CA GLY A 198 25.94 -5.83 50.01
C GLY A 198 26.17 -7.23 49.45
N VAL A 199 25.80 -7.50 48.19
CA VAL A 199 26.03 -8.78 47.52
C VAL A 199 27.40 -8.82 46.85
N THR A 200 28.05 -9.97 46.89
CA THR A 200 29.25 -10.30 46.12
C THR A 200 29.00 -11.57 45.29
N ILE A 201 29.15 -11.49 43.98
CA ILE A 201 29.08 -12.64 43.09
C ILE A 201 30.48 -13.23 42.96
N ASP A 202 30.69 -14.44 43.51
CA ASP A 202 31.91 -15.20 43.32
C ASP A 202 31.81 -16.06 42.06
N TRP A 203 32.23 -15.49 40.95
CA TRP A 203 32.20 -16.15 39.61
C TRP A 203 33.08 -17.40 39.57
N ASN A 204 34.15 -17.48 40.38
CA ASN A 204 35.02 -18.66 40.40
C ASN A 204 34.37 -19.82 41.13
N ALA A 205 33.70 -19.57 42.24
CA ALA A 205 33.08 -20.61 43.05
C ALA A 205 31.60 -20.91 42.68
N GLY A 206 30.97 -20.11 41.79
CA GLY A 206 29.56 -20.20 41.51
C GLY A 206 28.68 -19.92 42.72
N LYS A 207 29.03 -18.88 43.48
CA LYS A 207 28.34 -18.52 44.72
C LYS A 207 27.94 -17.06 44.79
N ILE A 208 26.80 -16.83 45.43
CA ILE A 208 26.35 -15.50 45.80
C ILE A 208 26.57 -15.33 47.32
N LEU A 209 27.27 -14.27 47.71
CA LEU A 209 27.69 -14.03 49.07
C LEU A 209 27.19 -12.67 49.57
N GLY A 210 26.81 -12.63 50.86
CA GLY A 210 26.33 -11.40 51.49
C GLY A 210 24.90 -11.06 51.11
N GLY A 211 24.61 -9.77 50.97
CA GLY A 211 23.29 -9.20 50.75
C GLY A 211 22.80 -8.37 51.93
N ASN A 212 21.78 -7.58 51.73
CA ASN A 212 21.20 -6.73 52.76
C ASN A 212 19.96 -7.37 53.43
N GLY A 213 19.54 -8.54 52.97
CA GLY A 213 18.40 -9.29 53.50
C GLY A 213 17.04 -8.65 53.18
N LYS A 214 16.94 -7.85 52.10
CA LYS A 214 15.72 -7.19 51.68
C LYS A 214 15.43 -7.50 50.20
N ASP A 215 14.19 -7.43 49.87
CA ASP A 215 13.70 -7.40 48.49
C ASP A 215 13.69 -5.93 48.04
N ASP A 216 14.74 -5.47 47.39
CA ASP A 216 14.90 -4.09 46.94
C ASP A 216 14.27 -3.88 45.55
N SER A 217 14.04 -4.94 44.79
CA SER A 217 13.39 -4.93 43.46
C SER A 217 11.86 -5.03 43.52
N GLY A 218 11.30 -5.51 44.65
CA GLY A 218 9.87 -5.67 44.87
C GLY A 218 9.25 -6.84 44.15
N ASN A 219 10.05 -7.86 43.73
CA ASN A 219 9.61 -9.03 43.01
C ASN A 219 9.25 -10.25 43.90
N GLY A 220 9.34 -10.11 45.23
CA GLY A 220 9.05 -11.14 46.20
C GLY A 220 10.23 -12.04 46.57
N LYS A 221 11.45 -11.73 46.09
CA LYS A 221 12.70 -12.46 46.39
C LYS A 221 13.75 -11.52 46.95
N ILE A 222 14.59 -12.07 47.84
CA ILE A 222 15.58 -11.31 48.62
C ILE A 222 16.97 -11.56 48.03
N ASP A 223 17.71 -10.48 47.74
CA ASP A 223 19.08 -10.54 47.24
C ASP A 223 19.24 -11.43 45.98
N ASP A 224 18.23 -11.46 45.07
CA ASP A 224 18.13 -12.32 43.87
C ASP A 224 18.88 -11.76 42.68
N VAL A 225 20.19 -11.61 42.79
CA VAL A 225 21.03 -10.89 41.79
C VAL A 225 21.18 -11.56 40.43
N ILE A 226 20.98 -12.90 40.32
CA ILE A 226 21.10 -13.68 39.10
C ILE A 226 19.78 -14.33 38.70
N GLY A 227 18.90 -14.49 39.68
CA GLY A 227 17.65 -15.25 39.61
C GLY A 227 17.40 -15.97 40.92
N TRP A 228 16.63 -17.06 40.91
CA TRP A 228 16.16 -17.72 42.14
C TRP A 228 16.19 -19.24 42.07
N ASP A 229 16.61 -19.89 43.16
CA ASP A 229 16.43 -21.31 43.39
C ASP A 229 15.10 -21.57 44.13
N PHE A 230 14.14 -22.17 43.45
CA PHE A 230 12.81 -22.44 44.00
C PHE A 230 12.76 -23.70 44.86
N VAL A 231 13.72 -24.60 44.70
CA VAL A 231 13.79 -25.86 45.46
C VAL A 231 14.48 -25.64 46.80
N ASP A 232 15.67 -25.03 46.79
CA ASP A 232 16.43 -24.74 48.00
C ASP A 232 15.95 -23.41 48.63
N ASN A 233 15.10 -22.64 47.92
CA ASN A 233 14.53 -21.36 48.33
C ASN A 233 15.57 -20.32 48.72
N ASP A 234 16.57 -20.14 47.86
CA ASP A 234 17.65 -19.18 48.04
C ASP A 234 17.99 -18.42 46.74
N ASN A 235 18.92 -17.49 46.85
CA ASN A 235 19.29 -16.60 45.75
C ASN A 235 20.38 -17.14 44.81
N ASN A 236 20.73 -18.45 44.90
CA ASN A 236 21.78 -19.02 44.07
C ASN A 236 21.29 -20.13 43.17
N PRO A 237 20.80 -19.83 41.95
CA PRO A 237 20.28 -20.82 41.04
C PRO A 237 21.37 -21.66 40.34
N TYR A 238 22.54 -21.81 41.00
CA TYR A 238 23.67 -22.57 40.48
C TYR A 238 23.36 -24.08 40.43
N GLN A 239 23.69 -24.71 39.31
CA GLN A 239 23.58 -26.14 39.17
C GLN A 239 24.94 -26.76 38.81
N ASN A 240 25.38 -27.77 39.58
CA ASN A 240 26.60 -28.51 39.33
C ASN A 240 26.44 -30.02 39.57
N TYR A 241 25.23 -30.50 39.81
CA TYR A 241 24.98 -31.93 40.03
C TYR A 241 24.96 -32.69 38.68
N GLU A 242 25.86 -33.68 38.51
CA GLU A 242 25.89 -34.51 37.31
C GLU A 242 24.53 -35.19 37.07
N GLY A 243 23.98 -35.04 35.85
CA GLY A 243 22.65 -35.48 35.50
C GLY A 243 21.58 -34.39 35.50
N ASN A 244 21.87 -33.20 36.06
CA ASN A 244 20.97 -32.05 36.02
C ASN A 244 21.52 -30.93 35.09
N GLU A 245 22.33 -31.27 34.08
CA GLU A 245 22.92 -30.32 33.13
C GLU A 245 21.91 -29.70 32.17
N HIS A 246 20.64 -30.12 32.19
CA HIS A 246 19.62 -29.75 31.18
C HIS A 246 19.47 -28.22 31.06
N GLY A 247 19.27 -27.49 32.15
CA GLY A 247 19.11 -26.04 32.12
C GLY A 247 20.38 -25.30 31.67
N THR A 248 21.57 -25.85 31.92
CA THR A 248 22.83 -25.29 31.38
C THR A 248 22.88 -25.42 29.87
N HIS A 249 22.43 -26.57 29.33
CA HIS A 249 22.36 -26.80 27.89
C HIS A 249 21.32 -25.89 27.22
N VAL A 250 20.15 -25.76 27.79
CA VAL A 250 19.06 -24.86 27.34
C VAL A 250 19.53 -23.40 27.32
N ALA A 251 20.20 -22.93 28.39
CA ALA A 251 20.74 -21.58 28.47
C ALA A 251 21.72 -21.28 27.31
N GLY A 252 22.60 -22.24 26.99
CA GLY A 252 23.55 -22.07 25.88
C GLY A 252 22.87 -22.06 24.50
N CYS A 253 21.81 -22.86 24.28
CA CYS A 253 21.06 -22.81 23.03
C CYS A 253 20.41 -21.43 22.80
N ALA A 254 19.86 -20.83 23.85
CA ALA A 254 19.25 -19.50 23.77
C ALA A 254 20.29 -18.38 23.61
N GLY A 255 21.33 -18.40 24.45
CA GLY A 255 22.18 -17.22 24.63
C GLY A 255 23.61 -17.49 25.09
N ALA A 256 24.32 -18.55 24.61
CA ALA A 256 25.76 -18.62 24.78
C ALA A 256 26.41 -17.38 24.16
N VAL A 257 27.49 -16.92 24.79
CA VAL A 257 28.20 -15.70 24.38
C VAL A 257 28.89 -15.94 23.04
N GLY A 258 28.46 -15.24 22.00
CA GLY A 258 29.10 -15.40 20.69
C GLY A 258 30.29 -14.47 20.51
N ASP A 259 31.18 -14.84 19.59
CA ASP A 259 32.40 -14.08 19.21
C ASP A 259 33.39 -13.87 20.36
N ASN A 260 33.45 -14.83 21.28
CA ASN A 260 34.34 -14.81 22.44
C ASN A 260 35.57 -15.74 22.30
N GLY A 261 35.66 -16.47 21.18
CA GLY A 261 36.78 -17.35 20.83
C GLY A 261 36.78 -18.70 21.56
N ILE A 262 35.66 -19.06 22.24
CA ILE A 262 35.49 -20.32 22.96
C ILE A 262 34.14 -20.95 22.61
N GLY A 263 34.07 -22.27 22.68
CA GLY A 263 32.87 -23.09 22.64
C GLY A 263 31.91 -22.83 21.51
N VAL A 264 30.69 -22.45 21.87
CA VAL A 264 29.51 -22.39 21.00
C VAL A 264 28.89 -21.00 20.94
N ALA A 265 28.16 -20.70 19.88
CA ALA A 265 27.35 -19.51 19.78
C ALA A 265 25.89 -19.80 20.21
N GLY A 266 25.29 -18.96 21.03
CA GLY A 266 23.84 -18.97 21.29
C GLY A 266 23.06 -18.41 20.09
N THR A 267 21.75 -18.66 20.02
CA THR A 267 20.92 -18.07 18.96
C THR A 267 20.91 -16.54 19.05
N ALA A 268 20.88 -15.98 20.26
CA ALA A 268 21.15 -14.57 20.53
C ALA A 268 22.53 -14.44 21.18
N LEU A 269 23.49 -13.85 20.47
CA LEU A 269 24.89 -13.80 20.90
C LEU A 269 25.12 -12.88 22.12
N ASN A 270 24.25 -11.92 22.31
CA ASN A 270 24.37 -10.88 23.34
C ASN A 270 22.97 -10.63 23.94
N VAL A 271 22.71 -11.18 25.12
CA VAL A 271 21.44 -11.07 25.86
C VAL A 271 21.67 -11.13 27.35
N SER A 272 20.63 -10.97 28.17
CA SER A 272 20.64 -11.23 29.59
C SER A 272 19.88 -12.50 29.94
N LEU A 273 20.55 -13.51 30.46
CA LEU A 273 19.97 -14.79 30.86
C LEU A 273 19.62 -14.76 32.35
N MET A 274 18.34 -14.70 32.70
CA MET A 274 17.82 -14.82 34.05
C MET A 274 17.64 -16.29 34.39
N ILE A 275 18.22 -16.77 35.48
CA ILE A 275 18.22 -18.20 35.82
C ILE A 275 17.17 -18.50 36.91
N CYS A 276 16.23 -19.39 36.57
CA CYS A 276 15.24 -19.91 37.47
C CYS A 276 15.51 -21.41 37.68
N LYS A 277 15.75 -21.85 38.93
CA LYS A 277 16.13 -23.23 39.22
C LYS A 277 14.99 -23.98 39.88
N GLY A 278 14.62 -25.11 39.23
CA GLY A 278 13.55 -26.02 39.72
C GLY A 278 14.03 -27.43 39.99
N SER A 279 15.32 -27.65 40.30
CA SER A 279 15.80 -28.97 40.65
C SER A 279 16.70 -28.93 41.88
N PRO A 280 16.84 -30.06 42.61
CA PRO A 280 17.74 -30.14 43.76
C PRO A 280 19.22 -29.90 43.38
N SER A 281 19.98 -29.28 44.28
CA SER A 281 21.42 -29.03 44.10
C SER A 281 22.29 -30.27 44.35
N ASN A 282 21.72 -31.35 44.98
CA ASN A 282 22.49 -32.46 45.52
C ASN A 282 21.89 -33.84 45.18
N ALA A 283 20.89 -33.93 44.31
CA ALA A 283 20.22 -35.12 43.86
C ALA A 283 19.78 -35.04 42.40
N PRO A 284 19.61 -36.18 41.70
CA PRO A 284 19.03 -36.15 40.35
C PRO A 284 17.61 -35.65 40.38
N SER A 285 17.18 -35.03 39.33
CA SER A 285 15.79 -34.59 39.15
C SER A 285 15.20 -35.19 37.87
N ASP A 286 14.00 -35.70 37.98
CA ASP A 286 13.23 -36.20 36.83
C ASP A 286 12.39 -35.09 36.15
N GLY A 287 12.51 -33.82 36.63
CA GLY A 287 11.71 -32.70 36.07
C GLY A 287 11.97 -31.39 36.78
N VAL A 288 11.19 -30.40 36.41
CA VAL A 288 11.29 -29.03 36.97
C VAL A 288 10.17 -28.82 38.00
N GLN A 289 10.57 -28.60 39.27
CA GLN A 289 9.64 -28.29 40.32
C GLN A 289 9.34 -26.77 40.35
N TYR A 290 8.18 -26.37 40.90
CA TYR A 290 7.73 -24.98 41.00
C TYR A 290 7.70 -24.24 39.64
N ALA A 291 7.48 -24.97 38.57
CA ALA A 291 7.61 -24.51 37.20
C ALA A 291 6.79 -23.24 36.86
N TYR A 292 5.54 -23.17 37.30
CA TYR A 292 4.69 -21.99 37.07
C TYR A 292 5.04 -20.82 38.01
N GLN A 293 5.59 -21.07 39.21
CA GLN A 293 6.11 -20.05 40.08
C GLN A 293 7.38 -19.40 39.44
N GLN A 294 8.17 -20.18 38.73
CA GLN A 294 9.31 -19.65 37.97
C GLN A 294 8.83 -18.70 36.85
N ILE A 295 7.77 -19.07 36.11
CA ILE A 295 7.17 -18.16 35.08
C ILE A 295 6.68 -16.86 35.73
N GLN A 296 5.96 -16.99 36.87
CA GLN A 296 5.45 -15.82 37.60
C GLN A 296 6.57 -14.89 38.05
N TYR A 297 7.62 -15.42 38.63
CA TYR A 297 8.80 -14.67 39.13
C TYR A 297 9.52 -13.98 37.95
N ALA A 298 9.77 -14.73 36.82
CA ALA A 298 10.43 -14.18 35.66
C ALA A 298 9.67 -12.99 35.09
N ALA A 299 8.34 -13.10 34.98
CA ALA A 299 7.48 -12.04 34.47
C ALA A 299 7.47 -10.80 35.42
N GLN A 300 7.42 -11.01 36.74
CA GLN A 300 7.50 -9.93 37.72
C GLN A 300 8.87 -9.25 37.73
N SER A 301 9.93 -10.00 37.42
CA SER A 301 11.30 -9.50 37.27
C SER A 301 11.56 -8.95 35.85
N ARG A 302 10.52 -8.73 35.05
CA ARG A 302 10.53 -8.08 33.72
C ARG A 302 11.31 -8.84 32.65
N ALA A 303 11.32 -10.18 32.71
CA ALA A 303 11.82 -10.96 31.57
C ALA A 303 10.96 -10.69 30.32
N ASP A 304 11.61 -10.38 29.19
CA ASP A 304 10.91 -10.21 27.91
C ASP A 304 10.44 -11.55 27.35
N ILE A 305 11.26 -12.59 27.54
CA ILE A 305 11.03 -13.93 27.02
C ILE A 305 11.23 -14.94 28.17
N ILE A 306 10.32 -15.91 28.28
CA ILE A 306 10.39 -16.97 29.29
C ILE A 306 10.43 -18.30 28.56
N ASN A 307 11.58 -18.98 28.59
CA ASN A 307 11.74 -20.31 28.01
C ASN A 307 11.39 -21.41 29.00
N CYS A 308 10.51 -22.30 28.59
CA CYS A 308 10.03 -23.46 29.32
C CYS A 308 10.36 -24.76 28.58
N SER A 309 11.54 -25.34 28.84
CA SER A 309 11.95 -26.60 28.22
C SER A 309 11.44 -27.81 29.01
N TRP A 310 10.19 -27.75 29.44
CA TRP A 310 9.47 -28.78 30.21
C TRP A 310 7.99 -28.76 29.86
N ILE A 311 7.31 -29.89 30.16
CA ILE A 311 5.87 -30.06 29.95
C ILE A 311 5.21 -30.66 31.20
N GLY A 312 3.92 -30.38 31.37
CA GLY A 312 3.07 -30.98 32.39
C GLY A 312 1.66 -31.21 31.86
N GLN A 313 1.05 -32.32 32.27
CA GLN A 313 -0.32 -32.64 31.94
C GLN A 313 -1.27 -32.14 33.03
N GLY A 314 -2.49 -31.71 32.66
CA GLY A 314 -3.51 -31.26 33.60
C GLY A 314 -4.64 -30.49 32.94
N ASP A 315 -5.60 -30.01 33.77
CA ASP A 315 -6.77 -29.25 33.29
C ASP A 315 -6.44 -27.84 32.71
N GLY A 316 -5.23 -27.39 32.92
CA GLY A 316 -4.69 -26.17 32.31
C GLY A 316 -5.16 -24.84 32.90
N HIS A 317 -6.14 -24.82 33.81
CA HIS A 317 -6.64 -23.54 34.36
C HIS A 317 -5.54 -22.74 35.08
N TYR A 318 -4.72 -23.41 35.90
CA TYR A 318 -3.61 -22.75 36.60
C TYR A 318 -2.52 -22.31 35.60
N ALA A 319 -2.13 -23.20 34.70
CA ALA A 319 -1.14 -22.93 33.67
C ALA A 319 -1.55 -21.71 32.81
N LYS A 320 -2.76 -21.73 32.27
CA LYS A 320 -3.30 -20.62 31.47
C LYS A 320 -3.31 -19.31 32.22
N SER A 321 -3.81 -19.31 33.48
CA SER A 321 -3.87 -18.10 34.31
C SER A 321 -2.48 -17.47 34.56
N VAL A 322 -1.46 -18.30 34.78
CA VAL A 322 -0.08 -17.82 34.98
C VAL A 322 0.51 -17.27 33.69
N ILE A 323 0.30 -17.96 32.57
CA ILE A 323 0.79 -17.54 31.25
C ILE A 323 0.11 -16.24 30.81
N ASP A 324 -1.21 -16.16 30.96
CA ASP A 324 -1.98 -14.94 30.64
C ASP A 324 -1.50 -13.75 31.49
N HIS A 325 -1.21 -14.00 32.78
CA HIS A 325 -0.65 -12.97 33.64
C HIS A 325 0.75 -12.53 33.18
N ALA A 326 1.64 -13.50 32.85
CA ALA A 326 2.96 -13.20 32.32
C ALA A 326 2.90 -12.36 31.03
N THR A 327 2.00 -12.74 30.10
CA THR A 327 1.76 -11.98 28.88
C THR A 327 1.24 -10.58 29.15
N SER A 328 0.36 -10.40 30.13
CA SER A 328 -0.15 -9.08 30.53
C SER A 328 0.94 -8.17 31.12
N LEU A 329 2.00 -8.76 31.70
CA LEU A 329 3.19 -8.04 32.19
C LEU A 329 4.22 -7.75 31.08
N GLY A 330 4.02 -8.27 29.87
CA GLY A 330 4.88 -8.03 28.70
C GLY A 330 5.85 -9.17 28.37
N SER A 331 5.73 -10.34 29.02
CA SER A 331 6.59 -11.50 28.79
C SER A 331 6.00 -12.46 27.77
N LEU A 332 6.81 -12.93 26.82
CA LEU A 332 6.46 -13.99 25.87
C LEU A 332 6.89 -15.35 26.44
N VAL A 333 5.95 -16.26 26.64
CA VAL A 333 6.22 -17.63 27.09
C VAL A 333 6.42 -18.55 25.90
N ILE A 334 7.48 -19.38 25.92
CA ILE A 334 7.82 -20.33 24.85
C ILE A 334 8.04 -21.69 25.49
N GLY A 335 7.31 -22.71 25.04
CA GLY A 335 7.34 -24.06 25.59
C GLY A 335 7.66 -25.13 24.55
N GLY A 336 8.45 -26.15 24.92
CA GLY A 336 8.64 -27.34 24.11
C GLY A 336 7.35 -28.15 24.03
N ALA A 337 7.00 -28.71 22.86
CA ALA A 337 5.79 -29.47 22.67
C ALA A 337 5.80 -30.81 23.44
N GLY A 338 6.98 -31.41 23.63
CA GLY A 338 7.13 -32.72 24.30
C GLY A 338 7.86 -33.74 23.42
N ASN A 339 8.24 -34.86 24.04
CA ASN A 339 9.12 -35.87 23.43
C ASN A 339 8.51 -37.30 23.41
N GLY A 340 7.21 -37.39 23.41
CA GLY A 340 6.49 -38.67 23.43
C GLY A 340 6.04 -39.20 22.06
N ASN A 341 6.24 -38.42 20.99
CA ASN A 341 5.62 -38.64 19.68
C ASN A 341 4.09 -38.70 19.77
N VAL A 342 3.50 -37.82 20.58
CA VAL A 342 2.07 -37.79 20.88
C VAL A 342 1.39 -36.67 20.07
N LEU A 343 0.21 -36.97 19.56
CA LEU A 343 -0.67 -35.97 18.97
C LEU A 343 -1.39 -35.19 20.09
N HIS A 344 -1.16 -33.90 20.14
CA HIS A 344 -1.86 -32.98 21.04
C HIS A 344 -3.28 -32.72 20.54
N LEU A 345 -4.25 -32.98 21.40
CA LEU A 345 -5.67 -32.76 21.16
C LEU A 345 -6.25 -31.92 22.30
N PRO A 346 -7.37 -31.21 22.11
CA PRO A 346 -7.97 -30.37 23.14
C PRO A 346 -8.29 -31.08 24.45
N ASN A 347 -8.51 -32.38 24.41
CA ASN A 347 -8.76 -33.24 25.59
C ASN A 347 -7.52 -33.95 26.13
N ASN A 348 -6.34 -33.71 25.56
CA ASN A 348 -5.06 -34.29 25.96
C ASN A 348 -3.96 -33.18 25.82
N ALA A 349 -4.20 -32.05 26.46
CA ALA A 349 -3.32 -30.92 26.37
C ALA A 349 -2.10 -31.03 27.31
N TRP A 350 -0.97 -30.53 26.84
CA TRP A 350 0.30 -30.48 27.54
C TRP A 350 0.77 -29.01 27.70
N TYR A 351 0.91 -28.56 28.93
CA TYR A 351 1.24 -27.20 29.28
C TYR A 351 2.73 -27.04 29.64
N PRO A 352 3.36 -25.87 29.32
CA PRO A 352 2.74 -24.62 28.87
C PRO A 352 2.44 -24.54 27.36
N ALA A 353 2.96 -25.45 26.53
CA ALA A 353 2.90 -25.37 25.07
C ALA A 353 1.48 -25.21 24.50
N ASP A 354 0.49 -25.92 25.09
CA ASP A 354 -0.90 -25.86 24.64
C ASP A 354 -1.72 -24.66 25.16
N ALA A 355 -1.06 -23.70 25.80
CA ALA A 355 -1.73 -22.48 26.21
C ALA A 355 -1.72 -21.44 25.08
N GLU A 356 -2.86 -20.77 24.86
CA GLU A 356 -3.05 -19.80 23.75
C GLU A 356 -1.96 -18.71 23.69
N ASN A 357 -1.58 -18.16 24.84
CA ASN A 357 -0.55 -17.12 24.95
C ASN A 357 0.88 -17.67 25.13
N CYS A 358 1.09 -18.97 24.93
CA CYS A 358 2.40 -19.60 24.82
C CYS A 358 2.73 -19.88 23.33
N ILE A 359 4.01 -20.01 23.00
CA ILE A 359 4.45 -20.59 21.74
C ILE A 359 4.80 -22.04 21.97
N GLY A 360 4.03 -22.95 21.38
CA GLY A 360 4.31 -24.39 21.34
C GLY A 360 5.34 -24.71 20.26
N VAL A 361 6.47 -25.34 20.64
CA VAL A 361 7.60 -25.58 19.74
C VAL A 361 7.83 -27.08 19.52
N ALA A 362 7.66 -27.57 18.29
CA ALA A 362 8.04 -28.92 17.88
C ALA A 362 9.52 -29.00 17.45
N ALA A 363 10.10 -30.19 17.49
CA ALA A 363 11.49 -30.41 17.12
C ALA A 363 11.64 -30.99 15.71
N THR A 364 12.60 -30.43 14.94
CA THR A 364 13.01 -30.94 13.61
C THR A 364 14.47 -31.39 13.60
N GLY A 365 14.80 -32.23 12.63
CA GLY A 365 16.16 -32.57 12.25
C GLY A 365 16.74 -31.64 11.19
N SER A 366 17.98 -31.94 10.73
CA SER A 366 18.72 -31.10 9.76
C SER A 366 18.12 -31.04 8.34
N GLN A 367 17.15 -31.89 8.04
CA GLN A 367 16.43 -31.91 6.75
C GLN A 367 15.01 -31.35 6.88
N ASP A 368 14.72 -30.63 7.95
CA ASP A 368 13.39 -30.13 8.29
C ASP A 368 12.31 -31.21 8.48
N LEU A 369 12.73 -32.47 8.65
CA LEU A 369 11.82 -33.55 9.02
C LEU A 369 11.52 -33.49 10.51
N LYS A 370 10.26 -33.74 10.88
CA LYS A 370 9.84 -33.90 12.28
C LYS A 370 10.74 -34.91 12.99
N ALA A 371 11.30 -34.54 14.13
CA ALA A 371 12.02 -35.50 14.95
C ALA A 371 11.13 -36.64 15.39
N SER A 372 11.64 -37.89 15.35
CA SER A 372 10.85 -39.10 15.66
C SER A 372 10.21 -39.07 17.05
N PHE A 373 10.79 -38.35 17.98
CA PHE A 373 10.29 -38.20 19.35
C PHE A 373 9.34 -37.01 19.53
N SER A 374 9.41 -36.00 18.64
CA SER A 374 8.67 -34.74 18.85
C SER A 374 7.16 -34.98 18.90
N ASP A 375 6.53 -34.41 19.90
CA ASP A 375 5.08 -34.27 19.92
C ASP A 375 4.65 -33.28 18.85
N TYR A 376 3.39 -33.34 18.40
CA TYR A 376 2.83 -32.56 17.29
C TYR A 376 1.32 -32.36 17.52
N GLY A 377 0.71 -31.44 16.82
CA GLY A 377 -0.74 -31.19 16.95
C GLY A 377 -1.11 -29.72 16.70
N GLU A 378 -2.40 -29.41 16.85
CA GLU A 378 -2.94 -28.04 16.64
C GLU A 378 -2.37 -26.98 17.60
N ALA A 379 -1.85 -27.39 18.74
CA ALA A 379 -1.24 -26.53 19.73
C ALA A 379 0.23 -26.18 19.44
N VAL A 380 0.83 -26.80 18.43
CA VAL A 380 2.16 -26.44 17.96
C VAL A 380 2.04 -25.19 17.09
N ASP A 381 2.68 -24.11 17.49
CA ASP A 381 2.71 -22.86 16.73
C ASP A 381 3.85 -22.82 15.70
N ILE A 382 5.02 -23.41 16.05
CA ILE A 382 6.23 -23.35 15.22
C ILE A 382 7.11 -24.58 15.48
N SER A 383 7.95 -24.91 14.52
CA SER A 383 8.99 -25.94 14.64
C SER A 383 10.38 -25.30 14.70
N ALA A 384 11.33 -26.00 15.33
CA ALA A 384 12.74 -25.58 15.35
C ALA A 384 13.68 -26.79 15.41
N PRO A 385 14.98 -26.63 15.06
CA PRO A 385 15.98 -27.66 15.23
C PRO A 385 16.04 -28.17 16.66
N GLY A 386 15.91 -29.50 16.83
CA GLY A 386 15.89 -30.15 18.14
C GLY A 386 16.66 -31.47 18.19
N VAL A 387 17.39 -31.82 17.12
CA VAL A 387 18.15 -33.09 17.05
C VAL A 387 19.63 -32.79 16.98
N ASN A 388 20.42 -33.42 17.88
CA ASN A 388 21.88 -33.25 17.89
C ASN A 388 22.34 -31.79 18.00
N ILE A 389 21.74 -31.01 18.91
CA ILE A 389 22.04 -29.60 19.15
C ILE A 389 23.22 -29.47 20.12
N ARG A 390 24.30 -28.86 19.67
CA ARG A 390 25.53 -28.63 20.43
C ARG A 390 25.37 -27.40 21.32
N SER A 391 25.63 -27.54 22.64
CA SER A 391 25.53 -26.45 23.62
C SER A 391 26.38 -26.69 24.87
N THR A 392 26.39 -25.73 25.79
CA THR A 392 27.09 -25.74 27.07
C THR A 392 26.52 -26.81 28.04
N VAL A 393 27.38 -27.42 28.84
CA VAL A 393 26.99 -28.33 29.94
C VAL A 393 27.86 -28.08 31.17
N LEU A 394 27.66 -28.87 32.20
CA LEU A 394 28.48 -28.78 33.43
C LEU A 394 29.98 -29.00 33.14
N ASN A 395 30.83 -28.63 34.11
CA ASN A 395 32.28 -28.77 34.02
C ASN A 395 32.98 -27.98 32.92
N ASP A 396 32.37 -26.87 32.47
CA ASP A 396 32.86 -26.02 31.37
C ASP A 396 32.99 -26.79 30.02
N LEU A 397 32.12 -27.78 29.81
CA LEU A 397 32.14 -28.66 28.65
C LEU A 397 30.97 -28.34 27.70
N TYR A 398 31.02 -28.98 26.52
CA TYR A 398 30.00 -28.87 25.50
C TYR A 398 29.53 -30.27 25.08
N LYS A 399 28.21 -30.41 24.85
CA LYS A 399 27.60 -31.69 24.47
C LYS A 399 26.50 -31.46 23.47
N SER A 400 26.29 -32.43 22.57
CA SER A 400 25.10 -32.45 21.75
C SER A 400 23.97 -33.16 22.49
N SER A 401 22.78 -32.59 22.45
CA SER A 401 21.56 -33.14 23.02
C SER A 401 20.40 -33.06 22.01
N GLN A 402 19.27 -33.70 22.33
CA GLN A 402 18.08 -33.67 21.50
C GLN A 402 16.81 -33.55 22.35
N GLY A 403 15.79 -32.97 21.77
CA GLY A 403 14.49 -32.77 22.42
C GLY A 403 13.80 -31.48 21.94
N THR A 404 12.51 -31.38 22.14
CA THR A 404 11.81 -30.08 22.04
C THR A 404 12.36 -29.06 23.07
N SER A 405 13.00 -29.57 24.13
CA SER A 405 13.78 -28.78 25.09
C SER A 405 14.96 -28.02 24.48
N MET A 406 15.49 -28.45 23.32
CA MET A 406 16.55 -27.75 22.57
C MET A 406 15.97 -26.86 21.47
N ALA A 407 14.79 -27.21 20.97
CA ALA A 407 14.07 -26.43 19.96
C ALA A 407 13.49 -25.12 20.57
N SER A 408 12.85 -25.19 21.72
CA SER A 408 12.24 -24.01 22.37
C SER A 408 13.24 -22.88 22.69
N PRO A 409 14.46 -23.13 23.25
CA PRO A 409 15.41 -22.05 23.50
C PRO A 409 16.00 -21.44 22.23
N ILE A 410 16.07 -22.17 21.11
CA ILE A 410 16.42 -21.60 19.79
C ILE A 410 15.36 -20.58 19.37
N VAL A 411 14.07 -20.90 19.51
CA VAL A 411 12.98 -19.94 19.25
C VAL A 411 13.05 -18.75 20.22
N ALA A 412 13.38 -18.98 21.49
CA ALA A 412 13.56 -17.90 22.48
C ALA A 412 14.69 -16.95 22.10
N GLY A 413 15.80 -17.46 21.58
CA GLY A 413 16.89 -16.65 21.06
C GLY A 413 16.46 -15.82 19.84
N VAL A 414 15.69 -16.40 18.90
CA VAL A 414 15.15 -15.62 17.77
C VAL A 414 14.20 -14.53 18.25
N ALA A 415 13.33 -14.83 19.23
CA ALA A 415 12.45 -13.85 19.85
C ALA A 415 13.24 -12.68 20.49
N ALA A 416 14.39 -12.97 21.09
CA ALA A 416 15.28 -11.94 21.66
C ALA A 416 15.91 -11.06 20.58
N LEU A 417 16.28 -11.64 19.41
CA LEU A 417 16.75 -10.85 18.27
C LEU A 417 15.65 -9.90 17.76
N ILE A 418 14.40 -10.38 17.65
CA ILE A 418 13.25 -9.54 17.29
C ILE A 418 13.07 -8.42 18.30
N LYS A 419 13.04 -8.73 19.60
CA LYS A 419 12.83 -7.75 20.66
C LYS A 419 13.93 -6.69 20.70
N THR A 420 15.16 -7.07 20.35
CA THR A 420 16.30 -6.14 20.22
C THR A 420 16.06 -5.09 19.12
N LEU A 421 15.56 -5.49 17.95
CA LEU A 421 15.29 -4.58 16.84
C LEU A 421 13.99 -3.78 17.05
N HIS A 422 13.01 -4.41 17.68
CA HIS A 422 11.67 -3.87 17.86
C HIS A 422 11.24 -3.90 19.34
N PRO A 423 11.86 -3.09 20.20
CA PRO A 423 11.64 -3.13 21.67
C PRO A 423 10.21 -2.80 22.08
N HIS A 424 9.43 -2.15 21.21
CA HIS A 424 8.04 -1.78 21.45
C HIS A 424 7.03 -2.90 21.19
N LEU A 425 7.43 -3.98 20.49
CA LEU A 425 6.53 -5.07 20.19
C LEU A 425 6.06 -5.80 21.44
N LYS A 426 4.77 -6.11 21.47
CA LYS A 426 4.12 -6.91 22.51
C LYS A 426 4.41 -8.40 22.31
N PRO A 427 4.25 -9.23 23.35
CA PRO A 427 4.45 -10.68 23.24
C PRO A 427 3.67 -11.34 22.10
N THR A 428 2.42 -10.95 21.91
CA THR A 428 1.55 -11.47 20.84
C THR A 428 2.06 -11.10 19.45
N GLU A 429 2.61 -9.89 19.29
CA GLU A 429 3.17 -9.42 18.01
C GLU A 429 4.47 -10.14 17.68
N ILE A 430 5.32 -10.44 18.70
CA ILE A 430 6.52 -11.25 18.51
C ILE A 430 6.14 -12.70 18.16
N LYS A 431 5.13 -13.30 18.84
CA LYS A 431 4.58 -14.63 18.52
C LYS A 431 4.18 -14.70 17.04
N GLN A 432 3.39 -13.74 16.58
CA GLN A 432 2.94 -13.66 15.18
C GLN A 432 4.10 -13.57 14.22
N ARG A 433 5.08 -12.73 14.56
CA ARG A 433 6.27 -12.54 13.74
C ARG A 433 7.04 -13.84 13.54
N LEU A 434 7.26 -14.59 14.59
CA LEU A 434 7.90 -15.90 14.54
C LEU A 434 7.13 -16.87 13.63
N MET A 435 5.81 -16.92 13.78
CA MET A 435 4.94 -17.85 13.05
C MET A 435 4.89 -17.52 11.57
N PHE A 436 4.64 -16.24 11.21
CA PHE A 436 4.41 -15.85 9.81
C PHE A 436 5.67 -15.79 8.96
N THR A 437 6.84 -15.69 9.59
CA THR A 437 8.12 -15.71 8.88
C THR A 437 8.80 -17.08 8.85
N ALA A 438 8.15 -18.10 9.44
CA ALA A 438 8.65 -19.46 9.42
C ALA A 438 8.73 -20.03 7.99
N ASP A 439 9.72 -20.88 7.77
CA ASP A 439 9.84 -21.61 6.52
C ASP A 439 8.86 -22.79 6.52
N TYR A 440 8.02 -22.87 5.51
CA TYR A 440 7.05 -23.96 5.36
C TYR A 440 7.75 -25.31 5.16
N ILE A 441 7.37 -26.30 5.93
CA ILE A 441 8.03 -27.61 5.95
C ILE A 441 7.07 -28.81 5.75
N ASP A 442 5.76 -28.61 5.65
CA ASP A 442 4.81 -29.71 5.54
C ASP A 442 5.05 -30.59 4.32
N ASP A 443 5.42 -29.98 3.17
CA ASP A 443 5.74 -30.70 1.93
C ASP A 443 6.96 -31.64 2.04
N LEU A 444 7.79 -31.43 3.07
CA LEU A 444 8.95 -32.27 3.36
C LEU A 444 8.61 -33.43 4.29
N ASN A 445 7.49 -33.34 5.00
CA ASN A 445 7.06 -34.27 6.02
C ASN A 445 5.98 -35.23 5.51
N ASN A 446 5.71 -36.31 6.25
CA ASN A 446 4.63 -37.21 5.92
C ASN A 446 3.27 -36.49 5.99
N GLU A 447 2.34 -36.90 5.12
CA GLU A 447 0.99 -36.31 5.04
C GLU A 447 0.24 -36.35 6.38
N GLU A 448 0.54 -37.32 7.26
CA GLU A 448 -0.03 -37.43 8.61
C GLU A 448 0.33 -36.26 9.55
N TYR A 449 1.39 -35.48 9.23
CA TYR A 449 1.82 -34.34 10.02
C TYR A 449 1.43 -33.00 9.40
N ALA A 450 0.77 -33.00 8.24
CA ALA A 450 0.40 -31.78 7.54
C ALA A 450 -0.49 -30.88 8.42
N GLY A 451 -0.08 -29.62 8.60
CA GLY A 451 -0.75 -28.64 9.48
C GLY A 451 -0.57 -28.88 10.99
N LEU A 452 0.21 -29.91 11.41
CA LEU A 452 0.40 -30.28 12.81
C LEU A 452 1.81 -29.94 13.34
N LEU A 453 2.65 -29.30 12.52
CA LEU A 453 3.99 -28.83 12.86
C LEU A 453 4.06 -27.30 12.99
N GLY A 454 2.90 -26.66 13.15
CA GLY A 454 2.75 -25.22 13.23
C GLY A 454 2.92 -24.53 11.88
N PHE A 455 3.36 -23.26 11.89
CA PHE A 455 3.57 -22.47 10.67
C PHE A 455 4.83 -22.87 9.87
N GLY A 456 5.59 -23.84 10.39
CA GLY A 456 6.82 -24.30 9.80
C GLY A 456 8.04 -24.11 10.70
N ARG A 457 9.26 -24.20 10.14
CA ARG A 457 10.49 -24.05 10.89
C ARG A 457 10.86 -22.57 11.05
N VAL A 458 11.24 -22.17 12.27
CA VAL A 458 11.70 -20.80 12.58
C VAL A 458 12.83 -20.37 11.65
N ASN A 459 12.76 -19.11 11.18
CA ASN A 459 13.80 -18.49 10.38
C ASN A 459 14.23 -17.16 11.01
N ALA A 460 15.42 -17.12 11.59
CA ALA A 460 15.92 -15.97 12.34
C ALA A 460 16.05 -14.72 11.44
N PHE A 461 16.52 -14.89 10.21
CA PHE A 461 16.69 -13.78 9.27
C PHE A 461 15.34 -13.18 8.86
N LYS A 462 14.40 -14.01 8.40
CA LYS A 462 13.06 -13.51 8.03
C LYS A 462 12.35 -12.89 9.24
N ALA A 463 12.42 -13.54 10.41
CA ALA A 463 11.78 -13.05 11.62
C ALA A 463 12.32 -11.70 12.09
N THR A 464 13.59 -11.40 11.89
CA THR A 464 14.19 -10.12 12.26
C THR A 464 14.00 -9.04 11.21
N MET A 465 13.98 -9.42 9.92
CA MET A 465 14.12 -8.49 8.82
C MET A 465 12.85 -8.28 7.99
N TYR A 466 11.87 -9.17 8.05
CA TYR A 466 10.64 -9.03 7.27
C TYR A 466 9.53 -8.38 8.11
N ASP A 467 8.82 -7.41 7.57
CA ASP A 467 7.62 -6.89 8.20
C ASP A 467 6.42 -7.82 8.02
N LEU A 468 5.53 -7.88 9.04
CA LEU A 468 4.72 -9.06 9.31
C LEU A 468 3.33 -9.10 8.80
N ILE A 469 2.81 -7.97 8.44
CA ILE A 469 1.48 -7.81 7.88
C ILE A 469 1.64 -7.17 6.52
N PRO A 470 0.76 -7.42 5.57
CA PRO A 470 0.71 -6.57 4.39
C PRO A 470 0.46 -5.13 4.84
N ASP A 471 1.07 -4.15 4.22
CA ASP A 471 0.65 -2.76 4.34
C ASP A 471 0.09 -2.30 3.00
N ILE A 472 -1.20 -2.57 2.82
CA ILE A 472 -1.88 -2.20 1.60
C ILE A 472 -2.18 -0.71 1.60
N SER A 473 -1.89 -0.07 0.49
CA SER A 473 -2.28 1.29 0.17
C SER A 473 -3.02 1.34 -1.17
N ILE A 474 -3.80 2.38 -1.40
CA ILE A 474 -4.40 2.62 -2.70
C ILE A 474 -3.32 3.25 -3.59
N PHE A 475 -2.91 2.54 -4.64
CA PHE A 475 -1.95 3.03 -5.61
C PHE A 475 -2.58 4.09 -6.52
N SER A 476 -3.77 3.79 -7.03
CA SER A 476 -4.56 4.70 -7.86
C SER A 476 -6.01 4.23 -7.90
N HIS A 477 -6.92 5.14 -8.22
CA HIS A 477 -8.28 4.79 -8.60
C HIS A 477 -8.72 5.63 -9.80
N ALA A 478 -9.67 5.11 -10.56
CA ALA A 478 -10.26 5.78 -11.71
C ALA A 478 -11.71 5.33 -11.88
N ILE A 479 -12.53 6.20 -12.45
CA ILE A 479 -13.93 5.90 -12.79
C ILE A 479 -14.11 5.96 -14.29
N TYR A 480 -15.02 5.13 -14.76
CA TYR A 480 -15.40 5.04 -16.18
C TYR A 480 -16.91 4.86 -16.29
N GLU A 481 -17.51 5.32 -17.36
CA GLU A 481 -18.86 4.95 -17.70
C GLU A 481 -18.93 3.45 -18.00
N ALA A 482 -19.77 2.69 -17.27
CA ALA A 482 -20.00 1.28 -17.55
C ALA A 482 -21.25 1.06 -18.41
N GLU A 483 -22.26 1.89 -18.25
CA GLU A 483 -23.49 1.91 -19.03
C GLU A 483 -24.17 3.30 -18.84
N GLY A 484 -24.34 4.05 -19.93
CA GLY A 484 -24.89 5.39 -19.91
C GLY A 484 -25.14 5.91 -21.33
N ASP A 485 -24.72 7.12 -21.64
CA ASP A 485 -24.89 7.73 -22.95
C ASP A 485 -23.76 7.44 -23.94
N GLY A 486 -22.68 6.76 -23.51
CA GLY A 486 -21.59 6.28 -24.32
C GLY A 486 -20.50 7.30 -24.59
N ASP A 487 -20.35 8.32 -23.74
CA ASP A 487 -19.39 9.39 -23.90
C ASP A 487 -18.11 9.20 -23.06
N ASP A 488 -18.01 8.10 -22.28
CA ASP A 488 -16.93 7.77 -21.35
C ASP A 488 -16.77 8.77 -20.18
N VAL A 489 -17.73 9.65 -19.93
CA VAL A 489 -17.73 10.60 -18.83
C VAL A 489 -18.78 10.22 -17.79
N PRO A 490 -18.42 9.76 -16.60
CA PRO A 490 -19.38 9.36 -15.58
C PRO A 490 -20.29 10.48 -15.14
N ASN A 491 -21.60 10.34 -15.41
CA ASN A 491 -22.65 11.32 -15.13
C ASN A 491 -23.69 10.77 -14.14
N PRO A 492 -24.45 11.64 -13.45
CA PRO A 492 -25.59 11.22 -12.64
C PRO A 492 -26.62 10.43 -13.44
N GLY A 493 -27.08 9.30 -12.92
CA GLY A 493 -28.05 8.41 -13.52
C GLY A 493 -27.46 7.20 -14.25
N GLU A 494 -26.17 7.17 -14.43
CA GLU A 494 -25.44 6.11 -15.14
C GLU A 494 -24.92 5.03 -14.20
N LYS A 495 -24.53 3.88 -14.81
CA LYS A 495 -23.71 2.88 -14.15
C LYS A 495 -22.25 3.23 -14.35
N ILE A 496 -21.54 3.28 -13.23
CA ILE A 496 -20.17 3.73 -13.17
C ILE A 496 -19.32 2.58 -12.66
N SER A 497 -18.22 2.34 -13.37
CA SER A 497 -17.16 1.40 -13.02
C SER A 497 -16.09 2.15 -12.23
N LEU A 498 -15.73 1.63 -11.04
CA LEU A 498 -14.63 2.13 -10.22
C LEU A 498 -13.49 1.10 -10.22
N GLU A 499 -12.39 1.46 -10.85
CA GLU A 499 -11.12 0.74 -10.76
C GLU A 499 -10.35 1.25 -9.53
N VAL A 500 -9.87 0.34 -8.68
CA VAL A 500 -9.01 0.68 -7.54
C VAL A 500 -7.79 -0.24 -7.58
N ASN A 501 -6.62 0.30 -7.78
CA ASN A 501 -5.38 -0.44 -7.83
C ASN A 501 -4.70 -0.40 -6.46
N LEU A 502 -4.27 -1.55 -5.97
CA LEU A 502 -3.70 -1.72 -4.65
C LEU A 502 -2.18 -1.92 -4.74
N TYR A 503 -1.46 -1.33 -3.82
CA TYR A 503 -0.03 -1.51 -3.63
C TYR A 503 0.23 -2.08 -2.23
N ASN A 504 1.07 -3.10 -2.14
CA ASN A 504 1.57 -3.59 -0.87
C ASN A 504 2.97 -3.02 -0.66
N GLU A 505 3.19 -2.32 0.45
CA GLU A 505 4.46 -1.66 0.75
C GLU A 505 5.63 -2.65 0.72
N ILE A 506 6.82 -2.16 0.32
CA ILE A 506 7.91 -3.01 -0.21
C ILE A 506 8.47 -4.02 0.80
N ASP A 507 8.46 -3.72 2.08
CA ASP A 507 9.03 -4.56 3.14
C ASP A 507 7.99 -5.36 3.92
N TRP A 508 6.76 -5.40 3.41
CA TRP A 508 5.64 -5.99 4.11
C TRP A 508 5.28 -7.37 3.57
N LEU A 509 4.61 -8.18 4.41
CA LEU A 509 4.25 -9.55 4.07
C LEU A 509 3.37 -9.59 2.81
N THR A 510 3.55 -10.63 2.01
CA THR A 510 2.67 -10.91 0.88
C THR A 510 1.21 -11.03 1.33
N ALA A 511 0.34 -10.20 0.75
CA ALA A 511 -1.09 -10.30 0.94
C ALA A 511 -1.67 -11.40 0.05
N ARG A 512 -2.32 -12.40 0.67
CA ARG A 512 -2.96 -13.55 0.01
C ARG A 512 -4.47 -13.50 0.25
N TYR A 513 -5.25 -14.09 -0.66
CA TYR A 513 -6.71 -14.11 -0.56
C TYR A 513 -7.29 -12.71 -0.33
N VAL A 514 -6.76 -11.75 -1.12
CA VAL A 514 -7.11 -10.34 -0.97
C VAL A 514 -8.51 -10.11 -1.50
N THR A 515 -9.39 -9.62 -0.65
CA THR A 515 -10.77 -9.22 -1.00
C THR A 515 -10.97 -7.80 -0.57
N ALA A 516 -11.62 -7.00 -1.40
CA ALA A 516 -12.00 -5.64 -1.02
C ALA A 516 -13.51 -5.43 -1.15
N THR A 517 -14.05 -4.62 -0.25
CA THR A 517 -15.46 -4.23 -0.25
C THR A 517 -15.60 -2.72 -0.38
N LEU A 518 -16.69 -2.31 -1.04
CA LEU A 518 -17.05 -0.91 -1.25
C LEU A 518 -18.39 -0.62 -0.58
N SER A 519 -18.51 0.47 0.16
CA SER A 519 -19.75 0.92 0.76
C SER A 519 -19.86 2.45 0.76
N THR A 520 -21.08 2.97 0.81
CA THR A 520 -21.36 4.40 0.97
C THR A 520 -22.69 4.61 1.68
N GLU A 521 -22.81 5.70 2.44
CA GLU A 521 -24.05 6.14 3.09
C GLU A 521 -24.79 7.20 2.27
N VAL A 522 -24.31 7.54 1.08
CA VAL A 522 -24.91 8.60 0.24
C VAL A 522 -26.22 8.11 -0.36
N GLU A 523 -27.30 8.81 -0.04
CA GLU A 523 -28.63 8.53 -0.61
C GLU A 523 -28.62 8.77 -2.13
N GLY A 524 -29.21 7.84 -2.87
CA GLY A 524 -29.25 7.88 -4.32
C GLY A 524 -28.06 7.18 -5.01
N VAL A 525 -27.22 6.46 -4.26
CA VAL A 525 -26.18 5.59 -4.79
C VAL A 525 -26.53 4.14 -4.51
N GLU A 526 -26.62 3.32 -5.54
CA GLU A 526 -26.84 1.88 -5.47
C GLU A 526 -25.57 1.14 -5.90
N ILE A 527 -24.94 0.38 -4.99
CA ILE A 527 -23.76 -0.42 -5.34
C ILE A 527 -24.23 -1.76 -5.90
N LEU A 528 -23.85 -2.08 -7.13
CA LEU A 528 -24.24 -3.30 -7.85
C LEU A 528 -23.19 -4.41 -7.71
N VAL A 529 -21.91 -4.04 -7.63
CA VAL A 529 -20.79 -4.93 -7.34
C VAL A 529 -19.99 -4.31 -6.19
N ASP A 530 -20.20 -4.83 -5.00
CA ASP A 530 -19.65 -4.32 -3.74
C ASP A 530 -18.39 -5.05 -3.27
N THR A 531 -18.07 -6.21 -3.86
CA THR A 531 -16.99 -7.08 -3.40
C THR A 531 -16.16 -7.60 -4.56
N ILE A 532 -14.85 -7.47 -4.45
CA ILE A 532 -13.89 -7.89 -5.49
C ILE A 532 -12.73 -8.66 -4.86
N ASN A 533 -12.28 -9.71 -5.57
CA ASN A 533 -11.06 -10.43 -5.24
C ASN A 533 -9.90 -9.92 -6.08
N TYR A 534 -8.77 -9.65 -5.42
CA TYR A 534 -7.52 -9.27 -6.04
C TYR A 534 -6.58 -10.48 -6.15
N PRO A 535 -5.60 -10.46 -7.06
CA PRO A 535 -4.52 -11.43 -7.06
C PRO A 535 -3.67 -11.31 -5.79
N VAL A 536 -2.77 -12.26 -5.58
CA VAL A 536 -1.75 -12.17 -4.52
C VAL A 536 -0.91 -10.90 -4.72
N ILE A 537 -0.74 -10.10 -3.66
CA ILE A 537 0.02 -8.85 -3.70
C ILE A 537 1.30 -9.02 -2.89
N GLY A 538 2.42 -9.27 -3.57
CA GLY A 538 3.75 -9.33 -2.93
C GLY A 538 4.16 -7.96 -2.39
N GLY A 539 5.06 -7.94 -1.38
CA GLY A 539 5.68 -6.68 -0.95
C GLY A 539 6.35 -5.97 -2.13
N GLY A 540 6.09 -4.68 -2.30
CA GLY A 540 6.58 -3.89 -3.42
C GLY A 540 5.84 -4.08 -4.74
N THR A 541 4.70 -4.77 -4.78
CA THR A 541 3.95 -5.01 -6.01
C THR A 541 2.56 -4.35 -6.03
N ILE A 542 2.05 -4.13 -7.25
CA ILE A 542 0.73 -3.55 -7.49
C ILE A 542 -0.22 -4.65 -7.99
N ALA A 543 -1.44 -4.65 -7.48
CA ALA A 543 -2.53 -5.44 -8.01
C ALA A 543 -3.56 -4.54 -8.70
N PHE A 544 -3.93 -4.92 -9.92
CA PHE A 544 -4.92 -4.23 -10.75
C PHE A 544 -6.23 -5.02 -10.76
N ASN A 545 -7.37 -4.30 -10.77
CA ASN A 545 -8.70 -4.91 -10.87
C ASN A 545 -9.45 -4.57 -12.17
N ARG A 546 -8.75 -4.25 -13.24
CA ARG A 546 -9.31 -3.82 -14.53
C ARG A 546 -10.36 -4.74 -15.13
N GLU A 547 -10.23 -6.06 -14.91
CA GLU A 547 -11.19 -7.05 -15.43
C GLU A 547 -12.40 -7.27 -14.49
N ASN A 548 -12.29 -6.84 -13.22
CA ASN A 548 -13.31 -6.98 -12.17
C ASN A 548 -13.39 -5.68 -11.38
N THR A 549 -14.17 -4.72 -11.87
CA THR A 549 -14.31 -3.42 -11.23
C THR A 549 -15.52 -3.38 -10.28
N PHE A 550 -15.48 -2.50 -9.28
CA PHE A 550 -16.70 -2.15 -8.53
C PHE A 550 -17.67 -1.45 -9.47
N ILE A 551 -18.95 -1.70 -9.31
CA ILE A 551 -19.98 -1.07 -10.15
C ILE A 551 -21.02 -0.45 -9.22
N PHE A 552 -21.32 0.81 -9.43
CA PHE A 552 -22.42 1.49 -8.76
C PHE A 552 -23.25 2.28 -9.77
N LYS A 553 -24.47 2.60 -9.36
CA LYS A 553 -25.40 3.43 -10.12
C LYS A 553 -25.85 4.60 -9.27
N THR A 554 -26.04 5.76 -9.87
CA THR A 554 -26.53 6.96 -9.20
C THR A 554 -27.93 7.35 -9.62
N ASP A 555 -28.67 8.01 -8.74
CA ASP A 555 -29.94 8.65 -9.12
C ASP A 555 -29.63 9.80 -10.11
N PRO A 556 -30.39 9.95 -11.22
CA PRO A 556 -30.23 11.09 -12.13
C PRO A 556 -30.40 12.47 -11.48
N LYS A 557 -31.01 12.52 -10.29
CA LYS A 557 -31.24 13.76 -9.54
C LYS A 557 -30.30 13.91 -8.34
N ILE A 558 -29.27 13.09 -8.23
CA ILE A 558 -28.30 13.19 -7.15
C ILE A 558 -27.71 14.62 -7.12
N SER A 559 -27.76 15.25 -5.96
CA SER A 559 -27.28 16.64 -5.82
C SER A 559 -25.84 16.73 -5.35
N ASN A 560 -25.35 15.67 -4.71
CA ASN A 560 -23.96 15.58 -4.29
C ASN A 560 -23.15 14.86 -5.36
N LEU A 561 -22.36 15.61 -6.10
CA LEU A 561 -21.49 15.07 -7.17
C LEU A 561 -20.19 14.46 -6.63
N LYS A 562 -19.84 14.73 -5.36
CA LYS A 562 -18.70 14.15 -4.68
C LYS A 562 -19.20 13.06 -3.73
N ILE A 563 -18.99 11.83 -4.12
CA ILE A 563 -19.49 10.65 -3.42
C ILE A 563 -18.34 10.03 -2.63
N PRO A 564 -18.37 10.12 -1.29
CA PRO A 564 -17.42 9.39 -0.46
C PRO A 564 -17.80 7.92 -0.40
N PHE A 565 -16.83 7.06 -0.59
CA PHE A 565 -16.92 5.62 -0.41
C PHE A 565 -15.97 5.17 0.69
N THR A 566 -16.42 4.25 1.53
CA THR A 566 -15.53 3.46 2.38
C THR A 566 -15.12 2.21 1.61
N PHE A 567 -13.82 2.08 1.40
CA PHE A 567 -13.19 0.95 0.72
C PHE A 567 -12.38 0.16 1.72
N THR A 568 -12.79 -1.09 2.00
CA THR A 568 -12.14 -1.94 3.01
C THR A 568 -11.46 -3.14 2.35
N VAL A 569 -10.18 -3.32 2.63
CA VAL A 569 -9.36 -4.44 2.13
C VAL A 569 -9.17 -5.46 3.23
N TYR A 570 -9.42 -6.72 2.91
CA TYR A 570 -9.16 -7.89 3.73
C TYR A 570 -8.10 -8.75 3.05
N ALA A 571 -7.19 -9.34 3.83
CA ALA A 571 -6.22 -10.29 3.32
C ALA A 571 -5.86 -11.34 4.38
N ASN A 572 -5.28 -12.47 3.95
CA ASN A 572 -4.80 -13.54 4.81
C ASN A 572 -5.86 -14.02 5.83
N PRO A 573 -7.11 -14.38 5.41
CA PRO A 573 -8.20 -14.74 6.32
C PRO A 573 -7.91 -16.00 7.15
N ASP A 574 -7.05 -16.91 6.64
CA ASP A 574 -6.65 -18.14 7.33
C ASP A 574 -5.59 -17.88 8.41
N ASN A 575 -5.04 -16.68 8.46
CA ASN A 575 -4.14 -16.27 9.53
C ASN A 575 -4.95 -16.03 10.81
N LYS A 576 -4.39 -16.39 11.97
CA LYS A 576 -4.99 -16.08 13.28
C LYS A 576 -5.26 -14.58 13.48
N ILE A 577 -4.66 -13.76 12.65
CA ILE A 577 -4.91 -12.30 12.54
C ILE A 577 -5.15 -11.98 11.08
N PRO A 578 -6.40 -11.88 10.67
CA PRO A 578 -6.76 -11.38 9.36
C PRO A 578 -6.32 -9.93 9.23
N TYR A 579 -5.81 -9.56 8.06
CA TYR A 579 -5.57 -8.18 7.72
C TYR A 579 -6.88 -7.49 7.34
N GLU A 580 -7.13 -6.33 7.92
CA GLU A 580 -8.25 -5.46 7.59
C GLU A 580 -7.78 -4.01 7.63
N LYS A 581 -8.04 -3.25 6.56
CA LYS A 581 -7.74 -1.82 6.49
C LYS A 581 -8.76 -1.10 5.63
N SER A 582 -9.32 -0.01 6.15
CA SER A 582 -10.31 0.81 5.45
C SER A 582 -9.69 2.12 4.95
N PHE A 583 -10.19 2.58 3.81
CA PHE A 583 -9.80 3.82 3.14
C PHE A 583 -11.06 4.60 2.76
N GLU A 584 -10.93 5.91 2.71
CA GLU A 584 -11.92 6.79 2.12
C GLU A 584 -11.51 7.10 0.67
N ILE A 585 -12.43 6.88 -0.28
CA ILE A 585 -12.28 7.24 -1.69
C ILE A 585 -13.37 8.26 -2.01
N GLU A 586 -13.02 9.46 -2.46
CA GLU A 586 -13.96 10.42 -2.99
C GLU A 586 -14.00 10.29 -4.51
N VAL A 587 -15.17 9.99 -5.05
CA VAL A 587 -15.47 9.94 -6.49
C VAL A 587 -16.23 11.19 -6.88
N GLU A 588 -15.75 11.92 -7.87
CA GLU A 588 -16.42 13.13 -8.38
C GLU A 588 -17.06 12.83 -9.75
N LEU A 589 -18.39 12.99 -9.82
CA LEU A 589 -19.16 12.87 -11.06
C LEU A 589 -19.11 14.17 -11.84
N SER A 590 -19.15 14.07 -13.15
CA SER A 590 -19.26 15.20 -14.05
C SER A 590 -20.71 15.50 -14.39
N LEU A 591 -21.03 16.77 -14.61
CA LEU A 591 -22.25 17.20 -15.30
C LEU A 591 -21.95 17.56 -16.77
N GLN A 592 -20.72 17.33 -17.22
CA GLN A 592 -20.27 17.65 -18.55
C GLN A 592 -20.20 16.37 -19.38
N HIS A 593 -20.65 16.44 -20.64
CA HIS A 593 -20.40 15.39 -21.62
C HIS A 593 -18.98 15.45 -22.18
N ALA A 594 -18.53 14.39 -22.81
CA ALA A 594 -17.20 14.32 -23.43
C ALA A 594 -16.99 15.49 -24.40
N GLY A 595 -15.82 16.08 -24.34
CA GLY A 595 -15.45 17.23 -25.16
C GLY A 595 -15.93 18.58 -24.65
N TRP A 596 -16.78 18.64 -23.62
CA TRP A 596 -17.17 19.86 -22.95
C TRP A 596 -16.12 20.35 -21.95
N PRO A 597 -15.93 21.71 -21.80
CA PRO A 597 -16.55 22.79 -22.58
C PRO A 597 -15.94 22.91 -24.01
N LEU A 598 -16.80 23.31 -24.98
CA LEU A 598 -16.33 23.62 -26.31
C LEU A 598 -15.48 24.91 -26.30
N THR A 599 -14.26 24.84 -26.84
CA THR A 599 -13.41 26.01 -26.99
C THR A 599 -13.65 26.69 -28.32
N ILE A 600 -14.11 27.95 -28.29
CA ILE A 600 -14.28 28.81 -29.46
C ILE A 600 -13.23 29.90 -29.46
N GLN A 601 -12.98 30.53 -30.62
CA GLN A 601 -12.05 31.65 -30.71
C GLN A 601 -12.72 32.94 -30.21
N GLY A 602 -12.13 33.57 -29.20
CA GLY A 602 -12.63 34.81 -28.61
C GLY A 602 -13.68 34.60 -27.53
N THR A 603 -14.23 35.71 -27.00
CA THR A 603 -15.25 35.69 -25.94
C THR A 603 -16.62 35.91 -26.57
N SER A 604 -17.47 34.86 -26.60
CA SER A 604 -18.87 35.01 -27.05
C SER A 604 -19.72 35.61 -25.94
N SER A 605 -20.59 36.52 -26.31
CA SER A 605 -21.72 37.03 -25.48
C SER A 605 -23.08 36.60 -26.03
N SER A 606 -23.11 35.84 -27.13
CA SER A 606 -24.35 35.26 -27.66
C SER A 606 -24.86 34.14 -26.74
N PRO A 607 -26.04 34.22 -26.13
CA PRO A 607 -26.62 33.15 -25.38
C PRO A 607 -26.91 31.92 -26.30
N ALA A 608 -26.67 30.72 -25.79
CA ALA A 608 -27.03 29.50 -26.51
C ALA A 608 -28.57 29.27 -26.46
N VAL A 609 -29.10 28.77 -27.55
CA VAL A 609 -30.51 28.35 -27.67
C VAL A 609 -30.52 26.82 -27.86
N ILE A 610 -31.33 26.13 -27.04
CA ILE A 610 -31.50 24.67 -27.14
C ILE A 610 -32.83 24.37 -27.82
N THR A 611 -32.78 23.71 -28.96
CA THR A 611 -33.99 23.41 -29.76
C THR A 611 -33.68 22.34 -30.79
N ASP A 612 -34.65 21.57 -31.20
CA ASP A 612 -34.57 20.63 -32.33
C ASP A 612 -34.78 21.47 -33.62
N ILE A 613 -33.70 21.64 -34.43
CA ILE A 613 -33.72 22.46 -35.64
C ILE A 613 -34.20 21.67 -36.86
N ASP A 614 -33.70 20.45 -37.02
CA ASP A 614 -33.91 19.62 -38.23
C ASP A 614 -35.05 18.61 -38.06
N ARG A 615 -35.70 18.59 -36.87
CA ARG A 615 -36.84 17.77 -36.50
C ARG A 615 -36.52 16.26 -36.50
N ASP A 616 -35.35 15.91 -36.04
CA ASP A 616 -34.94 14.51 -35.79
C ASP A 616 -35.41 13.94 -34.44
N GLY A 617 -35.95 14.81 -33.55
CA GLY A 617 -36.43 14.49 -32.24
C GLY A 617 -35.38 14.70 -31.13
N VAL A 618 -34.16 15.04 -31.49
CA VAL A 618 -33.05 15.42 -30.56
C VAL A 618 -32.96 16.94 -30.49
N LYS A 619 -32.48 17.46 -29.36
CA LYS A 619 -32.25 18.91 -29.22
C LYS A 619 -30.83 19.27 -29.56
N ASP A 620 -30.71 20.33 -30.36
CA ASP A 620 -29.47 20.91 -30.79
C ASP A 620 -29.13 22.16 -29.95
N ILE A 621 -27.85 22.49 -29.93
CA ILE A 621 -27.30 23.67 -29.25
C ILE A 621 -26.86 24.66 -30.33
N VAL A 622 -27.47 25.86 -30.28
CA VAL A 622 -27.26 26.88 -31.33
C VAL A 622 -26.79 28.19 -30.71
N PHE A 623 -25.69 28.76 -31.16
CA PHE A 623 -25.17 30.03 -30.68
C PHE A 623 -24.32 30.74 -31.74
N GLY A 624 -24.11 32.04 -31.57
CA GLY A 624 -23.22 32.85 -32.39
C GLY A 624 -21.85 33.08 -31.75
N ASP A 625 -20.85 33.39 -32.55
CA ASP A 625 -19.51 33.73 -32.09
C ASP A 625 -19.05 35.13 -32.50
N PRO A 626 -17.93 35.67 -31.93
CA PRO A 626 -17.41 36.97 -32.28
C PRO A 626 -16.84 37.05 -33.72
N GLN A 627 -16.59 35.94 -34.39
CA GLN A 627 -16.11 35.88 -35.74
C GLN A 627 -17.28 35.88 -36.78
N GLY A 628 -18.53 35.86 -36.29
CA GLY A 628 -19.72 35.83 -37.09
C GLY A 628 -20.14 34.43 -37.54
N ASN A 629 -19.67 33.39 -36.86
CA ASN A 629 -20.15 32.04 -37.11
C ASN A 629 -21.38 31.73 -36.30
N ILE A 630 -22.34 31.07 -36.90
CA ILE A 630 -23.45 30.41 -36.27
C ILE A 630 -23.05 28.95 -36.11
N HIS A 631 -22.98 28.48 -34.86
CA HIS A 631 -22.75 27.11 -34.50
C HIS A 631 -24.09 26.39 -34.25
N ALA A 632 -24.24 25.19 -34.78
CA ALA A 632 -25.34 24.30 -34.45
C ALA A 632 -24.76 22.91 -34.22
N LEU A 633 -24.95 22.36 -33.06
CA LEU A 633 -24.27 21.16 -32.55
C LEU A 633 -25.29 20.21 -31.90
N HIS A 634 -25.07 18.93 -32.07
CA HIS A 634 -25.65 17.90 -31.22
C HIS A 634 -25.06 17.95 -29.79
N ALA A 635 -25.64 17.21 -28.88
CA ALA A 635 -25.17 17.16 -27.49
C ALA A 635 -23.73 16.60 -27.35
N ASP A 636 -23.29 15.75 -28.28
CA ASP A 636 -21.95 15.17 -28.40
C ASP A 636 -20.90 16.11 -29.02
N LEU A 637 -21.26 17.39 -29.26
CA LEU A 637 -20.43 18.41 -29.93
C LEU A 637 -20.16 18.17 -31.40
N THR A 638 -20.76 17.19 -32.05
CA THR A 638 -20.72 17.07 -33.51
C THR A 638 -21.57 18.17 -34.14
N TYR A 639 -21.06 18.78 -35.21
CA TYR A 639 -21.82 19.80 -35.92
C TYR A 639 -22.95 19.18 -36.75
N LEU A 640 -24.10 19.85 -36.80
CA LEU A 640 -25.10 19.59 -37.78
C LEU A 640 -24.54 19.85 -39.16
N GLU A 641 -25.08 19.11 -40.18
CA GLU A 641 -24.63 19.25 -41.56
C GLU A 641 -24.73 20.70 -42.04
N GLY A 642 -23.63 21.24 -42.55
CA GLY A 642 -23.52 22.58 -43.08
C GLY A 642 -23.07 23.65 -42.06
N PHE A 643 -22.95 23.30 -40.80
CA PHE A 643 -22.44 24.21 -39.73
C PHE A 643 -20.97 23.95 -39.41
N PRO A 644 -20.21 24.99 -38.90
CA PRO A 644 -20.66 26.37 -38.65
C PRO A 644 -20.83 27.21 -39.91
N VAL A 645 -21.76 28.17 -39.87
CA VAL A 645 -22.04 29.11 -40.98
C VAL A 645 -21.54 30.51 -40.62
N ASN A 646 -20.68 31.08 -41.49
CA ASN A 646 -20.22 32.45 -41.27
C ASN A 646 -21.14 33.48 -41.97
N VAL A 647 -21.68 34.41 -41.19
CA VAL A 647 -22.56 35.48 -41.64
C VAL A 647 -21.88 36.84 -41.66
N GLY A 648 -20.54 36.89 -41.41
CA GLY A 648 -19.69 37.99 -41.80
C GLY A 648 -19.15 38.87 -40.65
N ASN A 649 -19.81 39.02 -39.51
CA ASN A 649 -19.37 39.87 -38.39
C ASN A 649 -19.87 39.36 -37.05
N ASN A 650 -19.34 39.93 -35.97
CA ASN A 650 -19.59 39.55 -34.58
C ASN A 650 -21.09 39.40 -34.28
N ILE A 651 -21.49 38.23 -33.81
CA ILE A 651 -22.83 37.91 -33.27
C ILE A 651 -22.74 37.93 -31.74
N ASN A 652 -23.26 39.01 -31.16
CA ASN A 652 -23.26 39.21 -29.70
C ASN A 652 -24.67 39.24 -29.11
N THR A 653 -25.67 38.93 -29.92
CA THR A 653 -27.08 38.80 -29.55
C THR A 653 -27.53 37.35 -29.51
N ALA A 654 -28.59 37.03 -28.79
CA ALA A 654 -29.26 35.75 -28.96
C ALA A 654 -29.75 35.55 -30.39
N LEU A 655 -29.79 34.33 -30.82
CA LEU A 655 -30.41 33.94 -32.12
C LEU A 655 -31.92 33.78 -31.94
N ALA A 656 -32.71 34.19 -32.92
CA ALA A 656 -34.12 33.82 -32.97
C ALA A 656 -34.30 32.62 -33.89
N ILE A 657 -35.06 31.61 -33.44
CA ILE A 657 -35.22 30.34 -34.12
C ILE A 657 -36.70 30.02 -34.26
N GLY A 658 -37.17 29.76 -35.46
CA GLY A 658 -38.54 29.44 -35.76
C GLY A 658 -38.74 28.86 -37.16
N ASP A 659 -39.84 28.16 -37.41
CA ASP A 659 -40.24 27.61 -38.73
C ASP A 659 -40.81 28.71 -39.62
N LEU A 660 -39.94 29.51 -40.22
CA LEU A 660 -40.32 30.63 -41.14
C LEU A 660 -40.82 30.12 -42.47
N THR A 661 -40.25 29.01 -42.96
CA THR A 661 -40.61 28.47 -44.29
C THR A 661 -41.84 27.57 -44.28
N ARG A 662 -42.28 27.14 -43.09
CA ARG A 662 -43.39 26.17 -42.87
C ARG A 662 -43.14 24.79 -43.44
N ASP A 663 -41.90 24.38 -43.48
CA ASP A 663 -41.53 23.02 -43.89
C ASP A 663 -41.46 22.05 -42.71
N GLY A 664 -41.67 22.54 -41.50
CA GLY A 664 -41.62 21.82 -40.25
C GLY A 664 -40.22 21.81 -39.58
N LYS A 665 -39.25 22.39 -40.23
CA LYS A 665 -37.86 22.60 -39.72
C LYS A 665 -37.69 24.06 -39.37
N LYS A 666 -36.63 24.36 -38.60
CA LYS A 666 -36.50 25.72 -38.09
C LYS A 666 -35.37 26.46 -38.77
N GLU A 667 -35.65 27.73 -39.08
CA GLU A 667 -34.66 28.71 -39.52
C GLU A 667 -34.05 29.44 -38.33
N ILE A 668 -32.82 29.84 -38.51
CA ILE A 668 -32.02 30.61 -37.50
C ILE A 668 -31.88 32.04 -38.06
N VAL A 669 -32.31 33.00 -37.28
CA VAL A 669 -32.13 34.44 -37.55
C VAL A 669 -31.04 34.98 -36.65
N ALA A 670 -29.93 35.42 -37.24
CA ALA A 670 -28.80 36.02 -36.58
C ALA A 670 -28.69 37.52 -36.94
N CYS A 671 -28.43 38.33 -35.92
CA CYS A 671 -28.11 39.73 -36.14
C CYS A 671 -26.65 39.99 -35.78
N THR A 672 -25.91 40.59 -36.69
CA THR A 672 -24.52 40.95 -36.47
C THR A 672 -24.38 42.36 -35.93
N GLN A 673 -23.28 42.64 -35.22
CA GLN A 673 -23.04 43.93 -34.63
C GLN A 673 -22.94 45.10 -35.66
N ASN A 674 -22.54 44.81 -36.89
CA ASN A 674 -22.51 45.79 -37.97
C ASN A 674 -23.85 45.97 -38.68
N GLY A 675 -24.92 45.25 -38.28
CA GLY A 675 -26.28 45.51 -38.74
C GLY A 675 -26.78 44.59 -39.83
N ILE A 676 -26.16 43.46 -40.08
CA ILE A 676 -26.66 42.43 -41.03
C ILE A 676 -27.64 41.50 -40.30
N ILE A 677 -28.82 41.33 -40.80
CA ILE A 677 -29.77 40.31 -40.40
C ILE A 677 -29.61 39.15 -41.40
N SER A 678 -29.28 37.99 -40.92
CA SER A 678 -29.09 36.76 -41.76
C SER A 678 -30.10 35.71 -41.33
N CYS A 679 -30.78 35.11 -42.28
CA CYS A 679 -31.66 33.95 -42.07
C CYS A 679 -30.95 32.73 -42.67
N VAL A 680 -30.80 31.68 -41.86
CA VAL A 680 -30.08 30.44 -42.22
C VAL A 680 -31.00 29.26 -41.97
N ASN A 681 -31.09 28.31 -42.88
CA ASN A 681 -31.91 27.10 -42.72
C ASN A 681 -31.17 26.00 -41.89
N HIS A 682 -31.89 24.94 -41.57
CA HIS A 682 -31.36 23.79 -40.84
C HIS A 682 -30.15 23.06 -41.46
N LYS A 683 -29.83 23.35 -42.75
CA LYS A 683 -28.65 22.81 -43.49
C LYS A 683 -27.49 23.81 -43.58
N GLY A 684 -27.54 24.91 -42.85
CA GLY A 684 -26.50 25.92 -42.91
C GLY A 684 -26.53 26.79 -44.20
N GLU A 685 -27.59 26.74 -44.99
CA GLU A 685 -27.69 27.60 -46.18
C GLU A 685 -28.27 28.97 -45.81
N ILE A 686 -27.61 30.05 -46.21
CA ILE A 686 -28.11 31.43 -46.03
C ILE A 686 -29.25 31.65 -47.01
N LEU A 687 -30.47 31.82 -46.50
CA LEU A 687 -31.65 32.08 -47.27
C LEU A 687 -31.68 33.52 -47.80
N PHE A 688 -31.34 34.45 -46.93
CA PHE A 688 -31.18 35.88 -47.25
C PHE A 688 -30.29 36.61 -46.25
N GLN A 689 -29.78 37.73 -46.63
CA GLN A 689 -29.17 38.73 -45.78
C GLN A 689 -29.75 40.11 -46.05
N TYR A 690 -30.04 40.88 -44.95
CA TYR A 690 -30.59 42.19 -45.05
C TYR A 690 -29.67 43.16 -44.28
N ASP A 691 -29.19 44.22 -44.95
CA ASP A 691 -28.38 45.28 -44.37
C ASP A 691 -29.25 46.40 -43.81
N THR A 692 -29.26 46.60 -42.52
CA THR A 692 -30.03 47.62 -41.82
C THR A 692 -29.34 49.01 -41.86
N GLY A 693 -28.11 49.07 -42.32
CA GLY A 693 -27.28 50.30 -42.26
C GLY A 693 -26.95 50.78 -40.84
N GLY A 694 -27.32 50.05 -39.80
CA GLY A 694 -27.13 50.45 -38.40
C GLY A 694 -26.73 49.27 -37.52
N GLN A 695 -26.04 49.55 -36.42
CA GLN A 695 -25.63 48.54 -35.43
C GLN A 695 -26.85 47.87 -34.76
N ILE A 696 -26.82 46.57 -34.61
CA ILE A 696 -27.83 45.83 -33.83
C ILE A 696 -27.20 45.36 -32.51
N ARG A 697 -27.85 45.64 -31.42
CA ARG A 697 -27.45 45.23 -30.05
C ARG A 697 -28.55 44.55 -29.30
N ALA A 698 -29.75 44.55 -29.84
CA ALA A 698 -30.95 43.87 -29.34
C ALA A 698 -31.11 42.50 -29.97
N ASN A 699 -31.65 41.52 -29.26
CA ASN A 699 -31.93 40.21 -29.84
C ASN A 699 -33.04 40.35 -30.91
N PRO A 700 -32.95 39.62 -32.05
CA PRO A 700 -34.06 39.56 -32.99
C PRO A 700 -35.23 38.73 -32.41
N MET A 701 -36.41 38.88 -32.98
CA MET A 701 -37.61 38.13 -32.63
C MET A 701 -38.29 37.62 -33.90
N ILE A 702 -38.78 36.37 -33.83
CA ILE A 702 -39.62 35.78 -34.87
C ILE A 702 -41.06 35.73 -34.30
N ILE A 703 -41.96 36.32 -35.04
CA ILE A 703 -43.34 36.49 -34.58
C ILE A 703 -44.31 36.67 -35.76
N ASP A 704 -45.55 36.19 -35.65
CA ASP A 704 -46.64 36.46 -36.51
C ASP A 704 -47.31 37.79 -36.05
N VAL A 705 -46.98 38.90 -36.72
CA VAL A 705 -47.41 40.25 -36.29
C VAL A 705 -48.84 40.60 -36.70
N ASP A 706 -49.38 39.98 -37.77
CA ASP A 706 -50.71 40.27 -38.30
C ASP A 706 -51.71 39.12 -38.19
N ASN A 707 -51.29 38.04 -37.49
CA ASN A 707 -52.08 36.86 -37.21
C ASN A 707 -52.52 36.10 -38.48
N ASP A 708 -51.72 36.17 -39.56
CA ASP A 708 -51.97 35.44 -40.82
C ASP A 708 -51.44 34.02 -40.80
N GLY A 709 -50.77 33.65 -39.69
CA GLY A 709 -50.16 32.37 -39.46
C GLY A 709 -48.78 32.23 -40.08
N ARG A 710 -48.20 33.30 -40.61
CA ARG A 710 -46.78 33.37 -41.05
C ARG A 710 -45.99 34.17 -40.06
N PHE A 711 -44.70 33.86 -39.97
CA PHE A 711 -43.81 34.57 -39.07
C PHE A 711 -43.06 35.66 -39.79
N GLU A 712 -42.96 36.82 -39.17
CA GLU A 712 -42.10 37.95 -39.52
C GLU A 712 -40.89 37.99 -38.58
N ILE A 713 -39.84 38.66 -39.07
CA ILE A 713 -38.61 38.92 -38.31
C ILE A 713 -38.58 40.33 -37.85
N VAL A 714 -38.43 40.55 -36.53
CA VAL A 714 -38.33 41.86 -35.91
C VAL A 714 -36.90 42.08 -35.42
N ALA A 715 -36.33 43.23 -35.83
CA ALA A 715 -35.00 43.67 -35.37
C ALA A 715 -34.99 45.18 -35.04
N LEU A 716 -34.11 45.55 -34.14
CA LEU A 716 -33.99 46.91 -33.66
C LEU A 716 -32.54 47.41 -33.77
N THR A 717 -32.35 48.55 -34.37
CA THR A 717 -30.98 49.12 -34.53
C THR A 717 -30.68 50.17 -33.46
N PHE A 718 -29.39 50.23 -33.10
CA PHE A 718 -28.91 51.12 -32.02
C PHE A 718 -28.62 52.55 -32.56
N ASN A 719 -27.82 52.70 -33.58
CA ASN A 719 -27.30 54.01 -33.97
C ASN A 719 -28.15 54.76 -35.01
N ASN A 720 -28.81 54.08 -35.92
CA ASN A 720 -29.75 54.66 -36.89
C ASN A 720 -31.21 54.60 -36.44
N GLN A 721 -31.49 54.06 -35.22
CA GLN A 721 -32.72 54.17 -34.47
C GLN A 721 -33.97 53.68 -35.27
N GLN A 722 -33.90 52.46 -35.81
CA GLN A 722 -35.00 51.86 -36.60
C GLN A 722 -35.57 50.62 -35.97
N LEU A 723 -36.85 50.47 -36.03
CA LEU A 723 -37.55 49.18 -35.89
C LEU A 723 -37.77 48.63 -37.29
N ILE A 724 -37.27 47.45 -37.53
CA ILE A 724 -37.31 46.73 -38.79
C ILE A 724 -38.20 45.52 -38.61
N VAL A 725 -39.14 45.38 -39.52
CA VAL A 725 -39.94 44.16 -39.63
C VAL A 725 -39.76 43.64 -41.05
N LEU A 726 -39.37 42.39 -41.15
CA LEU A 726 -39.16 41.71 -42.46
C LEU A 726 -40.12 40.57 -42.62
N ASN A 727 -40.62 40.40 -43.84
CA ASN A 727 -41.25 39.16 -44.25
C ASN A 727 -40.27 37.99 -44.21
N ARG A 728 -40.76 36.76 -44.17
CA ARG A 728 -39.98 35.51 -44.15
C ARG A 728 -38.97 35.36 -45.29
N ASP A 729 -39.14 36.11 -46.38
CA ASP A 729 -38.25 36.10 -47.56
C ASP A 729 -37.19 37.23 -47.49
N GLY A 730 -37.11 37.99 -46.41
CA GLY A 730 -36.16 39.07 -46.20
C GLY A 730 -36.55 40.42 -46.81
N THR A 731 -37.76 40.51 -47.39
CA THR A 731 -38.28 41.80 -47.88
C THR A 731 -38.92 42.62 -46.72
N ASP A 732 -38.93 43.94 -46.88
CA ASP A 732 -39.58 44.83 -45.87
C ASP A 732 -41.05 44.50 -45.71
N TYR A 733 -41.52 44.40 -44.46
CA TYR A 733 -42.91 44.36 -44.13
C TYR A 733 -43.57 45.73 -44.44
N PRO A 734 -44.79 45.81 -44.94
CA PRO A 734 -45.44 47.07 -45.30
C PRO A 734 -45.35 48.17 -44.20
N ASN A 735 -44.88 49.37 -44.59
CA ASN A 735 -44.68 50.55 -43.71
C ASN A 735 -43.45 50.46 -42.78
N PHE A 736 -42.60 49.46 -42.88
CA PHE A 736 -41.32 49.37 -42.14
C PHE A 736 -40.16 49.54 -43.10
N PRO A 737 -38.97 50.00 -42.64
CA PRO A 737 -38.64 50.34 -41.24
C PRO A 737 -39.23 51.65 -40.77
N VAL A 738 -39.45 51.77 -39.43
CA VAL A 738 -39.89 53.00 -38.76
C VAL A 738 -38.87 53.46 -37.72
N SER A 739 -38.87 54.80 -37.42
CA SER A 739 -37.95 55.35 -36.40
C SER A 739 -38.39 54.98 -34.99
N THR A 740 -37.43 54.55 -34.16
CA THR A 740 -37.65 54.25 -32.72
C THR A 740 -37.57 55.47 -31.82
N GLN A 741 -37.22 56.64 -32.36
CA GLN A 741 -37.05 57.89 -31.61
C GLN A 741 -36.04 57.83 -30.46
N GLY A 742 -35.11 56.89 -30.49
CA GLY A 742 -34.06 56.67 -29.50
C GLY A 742 -33.27 55.39 -29.75
N ALA A 743 -32.06 55.34 -29.24
CA ALA A 743 -31.23 54.13 -29.36
C ALA A 743 -31.83 52.97 -28.59
N VAL A 744 -31.87 51.78 -29.20
CA VAL A 744 -32.43 50.56 -28.58
C VAL A 744 -31.32 49.60 -28.21
N MET A 745 -31.29 49.16 -26.94
CA MET A 745 -30.39 48.17 -26.40
C MET A 745 -31.11 46.97 -25.81
N SER A 746 -32.42 47.06 -25.63
CA SER A 746 -33.27 46.00 -25.07
C SER A 746 -33.86 45.13 -26.19
N SER A 747 -34.04 43.87 -25.95
CA SER A 747 -34.75 42.97 -26.83
C SER A 747 -36.24 43.36 -26.91
N PRO A 748 -36.88 43.24 -28.11
CA PRO A 748 -38.31 43.47 -28.21
C PRO A 748 -39.13 42.39 -27.50
N ALA A 749 -40.30 42.74 -27.06
CA ALA A 749 -41.37 41.82 -26.65
C ALA A 749 -42.61 42.07 -27.49
N SER A 750 -43.53 41.12 -27.54
CA SER A 750 -44.77 41.30 -28.25
C SER A 750 -45.94 40.63 -27.53
N ALA A 751 -47.09 41.27 -27.64
CA ALA A 751 -48.36 40.74 -27.17
C ALA A 751 -49.50 41.47 -27.93
N ASP A 752 -50.65 40.85 -28.08
CA ASP A 752 -51.91 41.51 -28.42
C ASP A 752 -52.44 42.19 -27.15
N LEU A 753 -52.19 43.48 -27.02
CA LEU A 753 -52.52 44.26 -25.83
C LEU A 753 -53.89 44.85 -25.80
N ASP A 754 -54.49 45.12 -26.98
CA ASP A 754 -55.82 45.71 -27.09
C ASP A 754 -56.92 44.74 -27.54
N GLY A 755 -56.52 43.48 -27.90
CA GLY A 755 -57.43 42.38 -28.25
C GLY A 755 -57.95 42.46 -29.69
N ASP A 756 -57.28 43.19 -30.56
CA ASP A 756 -57.68 43.35 -31.98
C ASP A 756 -57.19 42.22 -32.91
N GLY A 757 -56.37 41.32 -32.40
CA GLY A 757 -55.82 40.17 -33.08
C GLY A 757 -54.46 40.43 -33.73
N TYR A 758 -53.94 41.64 -33.74
CA TYR A 758 -52.58 41.97 -34.14
C TYR A 758 -51.70 42.04 -32.89
N LYS A 759 -50.37 41.85 -33.07
CA LYS A 759 -49.46 41.95 -31.91
C LYS A 759 -48.66 43.23 -31.91
N GLU A 760 -48.72 43.96 -30.81
CA GLU A 760 -47.88 45.13 -30.58
C GLU A 760 -46.47 44.71 -30.32
N ILE A 761 -45.51 45.48 -30.82
CA ILE A 761 -44.08 45.35 -30.58
C ILE A 761 -43.67 46.35 -29.53
N ILE A 762 -43.23 45.85 -28.40
CA ILE A 762 -42.83 46.65 -27.23
C ILE A 762 -41.29 46.66 -27.09
N TYR A 763 -40.73 47.82 -26.99
CA TYR A 763 -39.30 47.99 -26.79
C TYR A 763 -39.04 49.24 -25.93
N THR A 764 -37.79 49.35 -25.42
CA THR A 764 -37.37 50.52 -24.63
C THR A 764 -36.25 51.24 -25.36
N THR A 765 -36.32 52.56 -25.34
CA THR A 765 -35.29 53.43 -25.93
C THR A 765 -34.53 54.15 -24.83
N SER A 766 -33.26 54.33 -25.06
CA SER A 766 -32.42 55.23 -24.25
C SER A 766 -32.62 56.67 -24.78
N PRO A 767 -33.02 57.63 -23.93
CA PRO A 767 -33.08 59.04 -24.39
C PRO A 767 -31.70 59.46 -24.84
N GLY A 768 -31.63 60.09 -26.04
CA GLY A 768 -30.39 60.59 -26.63
C GLY A 768 -29.86 61.81 -25.91
#